data_572072acccbb1f832b77ddb659da91ca
#
_entry.id   572072acccbb1f832b77ddb659da91ca
#
_cell.length_a   1.000
_cell.length_b   1.000
_cell.length_c   1.000
_cell.angle_alpha   90.00
_cell.angle_beta   90.00
_cell.angle_gamma   90.00
#
_symmetry.space_group_name_H-M   'P 1'
#
loop_
_entity.id
_entity.type
_entity.pdbx_description
1 polymer ?
#
loop_
_entity_poly.entity_id
_entity_poly.type
_entity_poly.pdbx_seq_one_letter_code
_entity_poly.pdbx_strand_id
1 'polypeptide(L)'
;MTHDLTLDIATAATARTAKWKNSHMTWSVLAARLAETKRTGETVEQYAAMSRDQQGRIKDVGGFVGGYLREGRRRQGDVVHRQVITLDVDHAADGFEQWDNFLLLGVAGVMYTTHKHRSGASRYRIVVPLDRPAKPNEYEAAARVLASWLGIDAFDDTTYQPVRLMYWPSTPADGEFVYDCVDAPPLRVDEALAALADWRDPTTWPTSTRTQDTVSRQRSDKAEDPLSKEGIVGAFCRAYTVPEAVAEFLSDVYSPSEHAGRYTYTGGSTEGGLVVYDDVFAYSHHSTDPAGGRLCNAFDLVRLHRFGGLDAETPGDTPPNRLPSYKAMTALAAEQTPVKLEIAEQRRAAADEYDTPDAGAPPTAAPDTDPDAWLGAVELDKKGAFKNTIDNVVKILTNDAGLAGRFGFNEFEQREVAVRALPWDRPGGKYPRPLCDSDDAELRLYLERLYSVTNKSVITDGLTVAVRAHSFNPVRDYLDACEWDGVERLDTLLIDMFRAEDTPYVRAVTRKAFTAAVARAMRPGCKFDYVLVLAGPEGIRKSTLLDRMGRQWFTDSMPAITGKEAMEQIQGSWIVELGELAGLRKAETESVKHFISKREDRFRVAYGKRVEFFPRRCVFFGTTNEADFLRSATGNRRFWVVDCHADRPTDYPLDDERVAQLWAEAKHRYEQGEVLYLPDDLEAAARDVQDAHLERDERNGLVGEYLERLLPDNWGGMDLPARRAWLADGGNVGTRRRERVCVAEIWAECFGRDVTMISRRDGIEVGRILRSLRGWEMTGTRRVALYGAQKIYERRE
;
A
#
# COMPACT_ATOMS: atom_id res chain seq x y z
N MET A 1 53.68 41.97 42.97
CA MET A 1 52.62 41.45 43.80
C MET A 1 53.18 40.45 44.79
N THR A 2 52.77 40.53 46.02
CA THR A 2 53.26 39.68 47.13
C THR A 2 52.76 38.21 46.97
N HIS A 3 51.60 38.02 46.40
CA HIS A 3 50.98 36.72 46.16
C HIS A 3 50.91 36.37 44.64
N ASP A 4 52.09 36.28 44.00
CA ASP A 4 52.17 35.98 42.59
C ASP A 4 52.15 34.46 42.36
N LEU A 5 51.15 33.94 41.56
CA LEU A 5 50.95 32.53 41.25
C LEU A 5 50.90 32.31 39.73
N THR A 6 51.30 31.14 39.30
CA THR A 6 51.26 30.77 37.89
C THR A 6 49.88 30.26 37.55
N LEU A 7 49.25 30.84 36.51
CA LEU A 7 47.90 30.57 36.04
C LEU A 7 47.91 29.95 34.65
N ASP A 8 47.01 29.00 34.41
CA ASP A 8 46.71 28.54 33.09
C ASP A 8 45.72 29.51 32.43
N ILE A 9 46.10 30.03 31.27
CA ILE A 9 45.35 31.03 30.53
C ILE A 9 45.32 30.62 29.04
N ALA A 10 44.15 30.42 28.50
CA ALA A 10 43.95 30.23 27.05
C ALA A 10 43.68 31.58 26.39
N THR A 11 44.41 31.92 25.33
CA THR A 11 44.32 33.22 24.65
C THR A 11 44.08 33.06 23.17
N ALA A 12 43.40 34.05 22.58
CA ALA A 12 43.18 34.13 21.13
C ALA A 12 43.20 35.57 20.63
N ALA A 13 43.55 35.76 19.35
CA ALA A 13 43.62 37.07 18.71
C ALA A 13 42.21 37.64 18.40
N THR A 14 41.20 36.80 18.29
CA THR A 14 39.79 37.20 18.13
C THR A 14 38.88 36.18 18.82
N ALA A 15 37.67 36.56 19.14
CA ALA A 15 36.64 35.68 19.70
C ALA A 15 36.23 34.54 18.75
N ARG A 16 36.44 34.72 17.44
CA ARG A 16 36.11 33.78 16.37
C ARG A 16 37.20 32.76 16.07
N THR A 17 38.35 32.85 16.74
CA THR A 17 39.49 31.95 16.55
C THR A 17 39.06 30.51 16.89
N ALA A 18 39.25 29.58 15.95
CA ALA A 18 38.84 28.17 16.13
C ALA A 18 39.72 27.43 17.15
N LYS A 19 41.01 27.72 17.18
CA LYS A 19 42.01 27.08 18.07
C LYS A 19 42.71 28.12 18.97
N TRP A 20 42.47 28.04 20.26
CA TRP A 20 43.03 28.91 21.27
C TRP A 20 44.38 28.37 21.76
N LYS A 21 45.24 29.27 22.15
CA LYS A 21 46.62 28.92 22.64
C LYS A 21 46.58 28.84 24.16
N ASN A 22 46.71 27.65 24.73
CA ASN A 22 46.98 27.48 26.17
C ASN A 22 48.39 27.95 26.48
N SER A 23 48.54 28.69 27.57
CA SER A 23 49.84 29.23 28.07
C SER A 23 49.78 29.37 29.58
N HIS A 24 50.99 29.42 30.20
CA HIS A 24 51.13 29.75 31.60
C HIS A 24 51.53 31.21 31.68
N MET A 25 50.96 31.96 32.60
CA MET A 25 51.45 33.32 32.98
C MET A 25 51.19 33.57 34.46
N THR A 26 52.02 34.42 35.03
CA THR A 26 51.82 34.77 36.43
C THR A 26 50.64 35.75 36.57
N TRP A 27 50.09 35.80 37.79
CA TRP A 27 49.00 36.74 38.10
C TRP A 27 49.43 38.18 37.86
N SER A 28 50.67 38.56 38.27
CA SER A 28 51.24 39.89 38.05
C SER A 28 51.28 40.25 36.53
N VAL A 29 51.62 39.27 35.67
CA VAL A 29 51.67 39.50 34.22
C VAL A 29 50.26 39.66 33.64
N LEU A 30 49.31 38.88 34.13
CA LEU A 30 47.88 39.03 33.70
C LEU A 30 47.35 40.40 34.15
N ALA A 31 47.57 40.79 35.41
CA ALA A 31 47.12 42.06 35.96
C ALA A 31 47.69 43.25 35.19
N ALA A 32 49.01 43.22 34.91
CA ALA A 32 49.69 44.26 34.13
C ALA A 32 49.11 44.38 32.74
N ARG A 33 48.77 43.24 32.07
CA ARG A 33 48.14 43.24 30.76
C ARG A 33 46.69 43.79 30.79
N LEU A 34 46.02 43.63 31.88
CA LEU A 34 44.64 44.16 32.07
C LEU A 34 44.67 45.67 32.42
N ALA A 35 45.80 46.21 32.89
CA ALA A 35 45.96 47.63 33.09
C ALA A 35 46.14 48.47 31.83
N GLU A 36 46.42 47.78 30.69
CA GLU A 36 46.57 48.43 29.38
C GLU A 36 45.34 48.29 28.50
N THR A 37 44.78 49.44 28.15
CA THR A 37 43.61 49.43 27.19
C THR A 37 44.02 49.74 25.77
N LYS A 38 43.45 49.05 24.80
CA LYS A 38 43.60 49.39 23.39
C LYS A 38 42.56 50.44 22.98
N ARG A 39 43.02 51.67 22.63
CA ARG A 39 42.17 52.72 22.07
C ARG A 39 41.79 52.38 20.65
N THR A 40 40.49 52.44 20.34
CA THR A 40 39.94 52.23 19.02
C THR A 40 39.66 53.61 18.35
N GLY A 41 39.29 53.63 17.07
CA GLY A 41 39.21 54.88 16.32
C GLY A 41 37.86 55.60 16.37
N GLU A 42 36.84 54.99 16.84
CA GLU A 42 35.48 55.52 16.96
C GLU A 42 35.26 56.24 18.30
N THR A 43 34.35 57.20 18.36
CA THR A 43 33.91 57.80 19.64
C THR A 43 32.84 56.95 20.33
N VAL A 44 32.63 57.24 21.63
CA VAL A 44 31.57 56.59 22.44
C VAL A 44 30.20 56.72 21.76
N GLU A 45 29.89 57.90 21.19
CA GLU A 45 28.64 58.16 20.51
C GLU A 45 28.52 57.35 19.19
N GLN A 46 29.59 57.38 18.38
CA GLN A 46 29.64 56.58 17.16
C GLN A 46 29.49 55.09 17.45
N TYR A 47 30.16 54.57 18.48
CA TYR A 47 30.02 53.16 18.87
C TYR A 47 28.57 52.82 19.28
N ALA A 48 27.93 53.74 20.04
CA ALA A 48 26.56 53.51 20.48
C ALA A 48 25.53 53.44 19.32
N ALA A 49 25.78 54.19 18.23
CA ALA A 49 24.94 54.21 17.06
C ALA A 49 25.11 52.99 16.12
N MET A 50 26.16 52.16 16.33
CA MET A 50 26.47 50.99 15.48
C MET A 50 25.57 49.81 15.79
N SER A 51 25.38 48.95 14.75
CA SER A 51 24.72 47.68 14.94
C SER A 51 25.49 46.77 15.90
N ARG A 52 24.83 45.80 16.54
CA ARG A 52 25.44 44.84 17.46
C ARG A 52 26.64 44.13 16.83
N ASP A 53 26.54 43.78 15.54
CA ASP A 53 27.62 43.10 14.78
C ASP A 53 28.84 44.00 14.60
N GLN A 54 28.64 45.28 14.28
CA GLN A 54 29.72 46.27 14.17
C GLN A 54 30.41 46.50 15.52
N GLN A 55 29.60 46.69 16.58
CA GLN A 55 30.12 46.82 17.96
C GLN A 55 30.92 45.59 18.36
N GLY A 56 30.42 44.38 17.99
CA GLY A 56 31.10 43.12 18.25
C GLY A 56 32.48 43.03 17.61
N ARG A 57 32.61 43.49 16.35
CA ARG A 57 33.89 43.50 15.61
C ARG A 57 34.91 44.50 16.17
N ILE A 58 34.47 45.68 16.58
CA ILE A 58 35.36 46.75 17.10
C ILE A 58 35.92 46.35 18.46
N LYS A 59 35.11 45.88 19.38
CA LYS A 59 35.57 45.44 20.70
C LYS A 59 36.36 44.16 20.71
N ASP A 60 36.37 43.41 19.59
CA ASP A 60 37.15 42.15 19.49
C ASP A 60 38.64 42.42 19.21
N VAL A 61 39.28 42.80 20.24
CA VAL A 61 40.75 43.00 20.25
C VAL A 61 41.51 41.75 20.73
N GLY A 62 40.84 40.60 20.65
CA GLY A 62 41.28 39.37 21.26
C GLY A 62 40.78 39.21 22.69
N GLY A 63 41.09 38.07 23.29
CA GLY A 63 40.64 37.79 24.65
C GLY A 63 41.27 36.56 25.25
N PHE A 64 40.81 36.22 26.46
CA PHE A 64 41.30 35.09 27.21
C PHE A 64 40.17 34.31 27.88
N VAL A 65 40.44 33.05 28.17
CA VAL A 65 39.72 32.18 29.09
C VAL A 65 40.69 31.89 30.25
N GLY A 66 40.32 32.21 31.47
CA GLY A 66 41.14 32.01 32.64
C GLY A 66 41.25 30.54 33.07
N GLY A 67 41.79 29.68 32.23
CA GLY A 67 41.92 28.26 32.44
C GLY A 67 42.52 27.52 31.24
N TYR A 68 42.41 26.19 31.23
CA TYR A 68 42.95 25.29 30.22
C TYR A 68 41.85 24.68 29.35
N LEU A 69 42.00 24.77 28.01
CA LEU A 69 41.09 24.23 27.02
C LEU A 69 41.67 22.96 26.40
N ARG A 70 40.86 21.87 26.35
CA ARG A 70 41.24 20.64 25.70
C ARG A 70 41.47 20.90 24.20
N GLU A 71 42.66 20.54 23.71
CA GLU A 71 43.08 20.78 22.32
C GLU A 71 42.96 22.25 21.86
N GLY A 72 42.84 23.19 22.80
CA GLY A 72 42.63 24.61 22.50
C GLY A 72 41.24 24.92 21.94
N ARG A 73 40.23 24.07 22.14
CA ARG A 73 38.86 24.29 21.68
C ARG A 73 38.03 25.01 22.73
N ARG A 74 37.50 26.16 22.41
CA ARG A 74 36.59 26.92 23.27
C ARG A 74 35.14 26.48 23.04
N ARG A 75 34.78 25.31 23.57
CA ARG A 75 33.41 24.73 23.49
C ARG A 75 32.98 24.26 24.88
N GLN A 76 31.70 24.18 25.12
CA GLN A 76 31.13 23.56 26.29
C GLN A 76 31.62 22.10 26.37
N GLY A 77 32.10 21.64 27.51
CA GLY A 77 32.71 20.31 27.67
C GLY A 77 34.19 20.21 27.34
N ASP A 78 34.81 21.20 26.67
CA ASP A 78 36.25 21.22 26.37
C ASP A 78 37.09 22.04 27.37
N VAL A 79 36.49 22.68 28.35
CA VAL A 79 37.19 23.34 29.46
C VAL A 79 37.62 22.28 30.45
N VAL A 80 38.91 22.12 30.64
CA VAL A 80 39.49 21.14 31.59
C VAL A 80 39.43 21.67 33.03
N HIS A 81 39.83 22.91 33.23
CA HIS A 81 39.73 23.63 34.51
C HIS A 81 39.82 25.15 34.30
N ARG A 82 39.42 25.90 35.33
CA ARG A 82 39.56 27.35 35.43
C ARG A 82 40.45 27.68 36.63
N GLN A 83 41.28 28.71 36.49
CA GLN A 83 42.10 29.24 37.57
C GLN A 83 41.85 30.74 37.82
N VAL A 84 40.95 31.35 37.04
CA VAL A 84 40.60 32.76 37.18
C VAL A 84 39.08 32.88 37.05
N ILE A 85 38.44 33.39 38.09
CA ILE A 85 37.04 33.85 37.99
C ILE A 85 37.00 35.18 37.25
N THR A 86 36.05 35.31 36.38
CA THR A 86 35.81 36.51 35.57
C THR A 86 34.33 36.87 35.62
N LEU A 87 34.02 38.01 36.18
CA LEU A 87 32.65 38.51 36.34
C LEU A 87 32.46 39.78 35.50
N ASP A 88 31.42 39.81 34.67
CA ASP A 88 31.09 40.95 33.78
C ASP A 88 29.92 41.74 34.40
N VAL A 89 30.20 42.92 34.89
CA VAL A 89 29.20 43.82 35.53
C VAL A 89 28.56 44.64 34.43
N ASP A 90 27.38 44.24 34.03
CA ASP A 90 26.61 44.85 32.91
C ASP A 90 25.33 45.56 33.37
N HIS A 91 24.90 45.36 34.63
CA HIS A 91 23.66 45.89 35.19
C HIS A 91 23.85 46.69 36.47
N ALA A 92 25.02 47.22 36.71
CA ALA A 92 25.27 48.10 37.84
C ALA A 92 24.55 49.46 37.70
N ALA A 93 24.24 50.08 38.83
CA ALA A 93 23.96 51.50 38.90
C ALA A 93 25.22 52.30 38.54
N ASP A 94 25.18 53.63 38.64
CA ASP A 94 26.36 54.44 38.46
C ASP A 94 27.39 54.20 39.61
N GLY A 95 28.66 54.15 39.24
CA GLY A 95 29.76 53.85 40.20
C GLY A 95 30.31 52.44 40.12
N PHE A 96 31.05 52.02 41.10
CA PHE A 96 31.79 50.73 41.15
C PHE A 96 31.43 49.92 42.41
N GLU A 97 30.22 49.97 42.87
CA GLU A 97 29.70 49.34 44.09
C GLU A 97 30.14 47.87 44.24
N GLN A 98 30.10 47.05 43.20
CA GLN A 98 30.50 45.64 43.26
C GLN A 98 31.99 45.49 43.44
N TRP A 99 32.82 46.47 42.99
CA TRP A 99 34.23 46.53 43.25
C TRP A 99 34.49 46.98 44.66
N ASP A 100 33.80 47.98 45.15
CA ASP A 100 33.96 48.47 46.55
C ASP A 100 33.61 47.33 47.55
N ASN A 101 32.56 46.57 47.29
CA ASN A 101 32.19 45.35 48.02
C ASN A 101 33.31 44.27 47.92
N PHE A 102 33.89 44.11 46.73
CA PHE A 102 34.97 43.15 46.50
C PHE A 102 36.22 43.47 47.33
N LEU A 103 36.58 44.74 47.47
CA LEU A 103 37.71 45.18 48.27
C LEU A 103 37.57 44.75 49.74
N LEU A 104 36.36 44.61 50.25
CA LEU A 104 36.11 44.18 51.65
C LEU A 104 36.39 42.67 51.85
N LEU A 105 36.49 41.87 50.79
CA LEU A 105 36.71 40.44 50.90
C LEU A 105 38.22 40.11 51.23
N GLY A 106 39.15 41.05 51.01
CA GLY A 106 40.55 40.83 51.27
C GLY A 106 41.21 39.78 50.36
N VAL A 107 40.70 39.56 49.15
CA VAL A 107 41.27 38.65 48.13
C VAL A 107 41.84 39.43 46.95
N ALA A 108 42.82 38.83 46.27
CA ALA A 108 43.45 39.39 45.07
C ALA A 108 42.43 39.59 43.95
N GLY A 109 42.44 40.70 43.24
CA GLY A 109 41.62 40.97 42.13
C GLY A 109 41.99 42.18 41.30
N VAL A 110 41.43 42.22 40.10
CA VAL A 110 41.58 43.34 39.17
C VAL A 110 40.21 43.75 38.69
N MET A 111 40.00 45.07 38.68
CA MET A 111 38.86 45.68 38.03
C MET A 111 39.30 46.48 36.79
N TYR A 112 38.58 46.39 35.69
CA TYR A 112 38.77 47.26 34.53
C TYR A 112 37.47 47.53 33.80
N THR A 113 37.31 48.76 33.26
CA THR A 113 36.12 49.15 32.51
C THR A 113 36.07 48.55 31.11
N THR A 114 34.87 48.20 30.68
CA THR A 114 34.63 47.62 29.34
C THR A 114 34.46 48.70 28.27
N HIS A 115 34.50 48.29 27.00
CA HIS A 115 34.31 49.17 25.83
C HIS A 115 32.99 49.96 25.85
N LYS A 116 31.98 49.48 26.59
CA LYS A 116 30.65 50.12 26.73
C LYS A 116 30.57 51.02 27.98
N HIS A 117 31.60 51.13 28.76
CA HIS A 117 31.58 51.95 29.96
C HIS A 117 31.36 53.43 29.63
N ARG A 118 30.53 54.11 30.44
CA ARG A 118 30.26 55.56 30.36
C ARG A 118 30.03 56.11 31.75
N SER A 119 30.33 57.39 31.91
CA SER A 119 29.84 58.13 33.09
C SER A 119 28.33 58.08 33.16
N GLY A 120 27.75 57.66 34.30
CA GLY A 120 26.32 57.44 34.51
C GLY A 120 25.80 56.06 34.11
N ALA A 121 26.64 55.16 33.49
CA ALA A 121 26.27 53.79 33.17
C ALA A 121 27.55 52.91 33.24
N SER A 122 27.97 52.59 34.45
CA SER A 122 29.19 51.84 34.69
C SER A 122 29.14 50.41 34.19
N ARG A 123 30.16 50.02 33.39
CA ARG A 123 30.34 48.67 32.91
C ARG A 123 31.78 48.23 33.05
N TYR A 124 32.03 47.20 33.83
CA TYR A 124 33.34 46.79 34.15
C TYR A 124 33.44 45.29 34.43
N ARG A 125 34.66 44.80 34.58
CA ARG A 125 34.94 43.40 34.87
C ARG A 125 35.73 43.29 36.16
N ILE A 126 35.40 42.25 36.91
CA ILE A 126 36.17 41.84 38.09
C ILE A 126 36.80 40.50 37.72
N VAL A 127 38.13 40.41 37.85
CA VAL A 127 38.95 39.25 37.53
C VAL A 127 39.67 38.83 38.81
N VAL A 128 39.51 37.56 39.22
CA VAL A 128 39.94 37.06 40.51
C VAL A 128 40.73 35.76 40.35
N PRO A 129 42.03 35.69 40.80
CA PRO A 129 42.81 34.45 40.73
C PRO A 129 42.34 33.46 41.80
N LEU A 130 42.31 32.15 41.40
CA LEU A 130 41.99 31.06 42.32
C LEU A 130 43.27 30.43 42.87
N ASP A 131 43.19 29.92 44.08
CA ASP A 131 44.32 29.24 44.78
C ASP A 131 44.72 27.90 44.14
N ARG A 132 43.77 27.26 43.49
CA ARG A 132 43.98 26.04 42.77
C ARG A 132 43.12 25.98 41.47
N PRO A 133 43.46 25.11 40.51
CA PRO A 133 42.57 24.80 39.42
C PRO A 133 41.21 24.28 39.90
N ALA A 134 40.13 24.89 39.45
CA ALA A 134 38.76 24.46 39.72
C ALA A 134 38.17 23.75 38.50
N LYS A 135 37.52 22.58 38.70
CA LYS A 135 36.76 21.91 37.66
C LYS A 135 35.59 22.78 37.18
N PRO A 136 35.09 22.61 35.99
CA PRO A 136 34.03 23.49 35.44
C PRO A 136 32.86 23.78 36.36
N ASN A 137 32.33 22.74 37.04
CA ASN A 137 31.19 22.94 37.97
C ASN A 137 31.63 23.58 39.30
N GLU A 138 32.80 23.24 39.85
CA GLU A 138 33.37 23.93 41.01
C GLU A 138 33.57 25.43 40.71
N TYR A 139 34.08 25.75 39.50
CA TYR A 139 34.25 27.11 39.04
C TYR A 139 32.93 27.86 38.99
N GLU A 140 31.89 27.26 38.36
CA GLU A 140 30.59 27.92 38.26
C GLU A 140 29.95 28.17 39.64
N ALA A 141 30.00 27.17 40.52
CA ALA A 141 29.52 27.31 41.89
C ALA A 141 30.26 28.43 42.65
N ALA A 142 31.63 28.42 42.63
CA ALA A 142 32.44 29.43 43.31
C ALA A 142 32.23 30.84 42.72
N ALA A 143 32.10 30.97 41.40
CA ALA A 143 31.83 32.25 40.74
C ALA A 143 30.45 32.83 41.10
N ARG A 144 29.41 31.98 41.22
CA ARG A 144 28.05 32.39 41.67
C ARG A 144 28.06 32.77 43.14
N VAL A 145 28.77 32.04 43.97
CA VAL A 145 28.96 32.43 45.39
C VAL A 145 29.64 33.78 45.50
N LEU A 146 30.74 33.98 44.79
CA LEU A 146 31.43 35.28 44.79
C LEU A 146 30.49 36.39 44.31
N ALA A 147 29.76 36.18 43.22
CA ALA A 147 28.79 37.15 42.71
C ALA A 147 27.64 37.44 43.71
N SER A 148 27.21 36.43 44.49
CA SER A 148 26.17 36.62 45.52
C SER A 148 26.66 37.54 46.66
N TRP A 149 27.96 37.44 47.02
CA TRP A 149 28.54 38.36 48.01
C TRP A 149 28.62 39.79 47.50
N LEU A 150 28.73 39.98 46.20
CA LEU A 150 28.89 41.29 45.55
C LEU A 150 27.58 41.88 45.01
N GLY A 151 26.44 41.15 45.12
CA GLY A 151 25.16 41.52 44.54
C GLY A 151 24.93 40.93 43.14
N ILE A 152 24.47 39.69 43.11
CA ILE A 152 24.40 38.83 41.90
C ILE A 152 23.59 39.45 40.74
N ASP A 153 22.63 40.30 41.02
CA ASP A 153 21.80 40.95 40.00
C ASP A 153 22.53 41.99 39.12
N ALA A 154 23.72 42.44 39.54
CA ALA A 154 24.56 43.37 38.78
C ALA A 154 25.33 42.68 37.62
N PHE A 155 25.49 41.36 37.65
CA PHE A 155 26.32 40.61 36.71
C PHE A 155 25.53 40.06 35.52
N ASP A 156 26.20 39.91 34.34
CA ASP A 156 25.71 39.14 33.19
C ASP A 156 25.57 37.67 33.62
N ASP A 157 24.37 37.11 33.49
CA ASP A 157 24.09 35.72 33.89
C ASP A 157 24.92 34.68 33.13
N THR A 158 25.49 35.02 31.95
CA THR A 158 26.37 34.16 31.19
C THR A 158 27.84 34.19 31.67
N THR A 159 28.18 35.09 32.62
CA THR A 159 29.57 35.26 33.10
C THR A 159 30.08 34.02 33.86
N TYR A 160 29.15 33.24 34.45
CA TYR A 160 29.48 32.04 35.24
C TYR A 160 29.86 30.83 34.39
N GLN A 161 29.60 30.87 33.09
CA GLN A 161 29.87 29.74 32.20
C GLN A 161 31.38 29.48 32.09
N PRO A 162 31.87 28.27 32.32
CA PRO A 162 33.31 27.94 32.25
C PRO A 162 33.95 28.29 30.89
N VAL A 163 33.15 28.27 29.79
CA VAL A 163 33.61 28.56 28.42
C VAL A 163 33.63 30.05 28.09
N ARG A 164 33.16 30.90 29.02
CA ARG A 164 33.08 32.33 28.79
C ARG A 164 34.43 32.95 28.54
N LEU A 165 34.57 33.71 27.43
CA LEU A 165 35.78 34.50 27.15
C LEU A 165 35.61 35.88 27.75
N MET A 166 36.73 36.46 28.17
CA MET A 166 36.85 37.90 28.45
C MET A 166 37.69 38.56 27.39
N TYR A 167 37.19 39.64 26.81
CA TYR A 167 37.99 40.46 25.88
C TYR A 167 39.08 41.22 26.65
N TRP A 168 40.24 41.34 26.01
CA TRP A 168 41.24 42.29 26.51
C TRP A 168 40.64 43.69 26.60
N PRO A 169 41.15 44.55 27.50
CA PRO A 169 40.62 45.88 27.61
C PRO A 169 40.71 46.67 26.29
N SER A 170 39.61 47.29 25.91
CA SER A 170 39.53 48.19 24.76
C SER A 170 38.58 49.34 25.10
N THR A 171 38.85 50.53 24.57
CA THR A 171 38.14 51.77 24.92
C THR A 171 37.97 52.62 23.68
N PRO A 172 36.83 53.27 23.40
CA PRO A 172 36.66 54.24 22.34
C PRO A 172 37.68 55.39 22.44
N ALA A 173 37.89 56.14 21.35
CA ALA A 173 38.91 57.20 21.28
C ALA A 173 38.73 58.24 22.36
N ASP A 174 37.57 58.63 22.73
CA ASP A 174 37.15 59.59 23.73
C ASP A 174 36.59 58.95 25.03
N GLY A 175 36.61 57.59 25.13
CA GLY A 175 36.04 56.86 26.25
C GLY A 175 36.95 56.89 27.47
N GLU A 176 36.38 56.74 28.66
CA GLU A 176 37.09 56.62 29.93
C GLU A 176 37.56 55.17 30.16
N PHE A 177 38.79 55.00 30.67
CA PHE A 177 39.28 53.71 31.10
C PHE A 177 39.75 53.83 32.58
N VAL A 178 39.05 53.06 33.42
CA VAL A 178 39.37 52.92 34.83
C VAL A 178 39.91 51.51 35.04
N TYR A 179 41.00 51.46 35.81
CA TYR A 179 41.63 50.23 36.23
C TYR A 179 42.00 50.35 37.72
N ASP A 180 41.70 49.27 38.47
CA ASP A 180 42.11 49.15 39.83
C ASP A 180 42.57 47.75 40.18
N CYS A 181 43.43 47.55 41.16
CA CYS A 181 44.01 46.26 41.46
C CYS A 181 44.34 46.15 42.95
N VAL A 182 44.00 45.00 43.58
CA VAL A 182 44.34 44.69 44.96
C VAL A 182 45.32 43.52 45.04
N ASP A 183 46.40 43.70 45.73
CA ASP A 183 47.42 42.68 46.01
C ASP A 183 47.14 42.03 47.39
N ALA A 184 46.51 40.87 47.32
CA ALA A 184 46.00 40.05 48.42
C ALA A 184 46.18 38.57 48.11
N PRO A 185 45.89 37.61 48.99
CA PRO A 185 45.86 36.20 48.68
C PRO A 185 44.78 35.87 47.61
N PRO A 186 44.98 34.83 46.75
CA PRO A 186 44.01 34.40 45.82
C PRO A 186 42.72 33.87 46.50
N LEU A 187 41.59 33.90 45.84
CA LEU A 187 40.36 33.32 46.36
C LEU A 187 40.49 31.80 46.54
N ARG A 188 40.22 31.34 47.74
CA ARG A 188 40.22 29.89 48.05
C ARG A 188 38.96 29.22 47.54
N VAL A 189 39.15 28.30 46.59
CA VAL A 189 38.05 27.61 45.95
C VAL A 189 37.21 26.85 46.99
N ASP A 190 37.88 26.11 47.89
CA ASP A 190 37.19 25.28 48.86
C ASP A 190 36.37 26.10 49.90
N GLU A 191 36.82 27.29 50.24
CA GLU A 191 36.04 28.20 51.10
C GLU A 191 34.85 28.80 50.43
N ALA A 192 34.97 29.13 49.14
CA ALA A 192 33.80 29.57 48.36
C ALA A 192 32.74 28.45 48.22
N LEU A 193 33.20 27.23 47.95
CA LEU A 193 32.30 26.07 47.85
C LEU A 193 31.63 25.72 49.21
N ALA A 194 32.35 25.86 50.31
CA ALA A 194 31.84 25.61 51.67
C ALA A 194 30.74 26.61 52.11
N ALA A 195 30.56 27.73 51.39
CA ALA A 195 29.45 28.64 51.62
C ALA A 195 28.10 28.09 51.14
N LEU A 196 28.08 27.02 50.34
CA LEU A 196 26.90 26.28 49.90
C LEU A 196 26.69 25.06 50.81
N ALA A 197 25.43 24.75 51.13
CA ALA A 197 25.10 23.58 51.94
C ALA A 197 25.57 22.28 51.26
N ASP A 198 25.36 22.18 49.94
CA ASP A 198 25.96 21.19 49.06
C ASP A 198 26.23 21.84 47.69
N TRP A 199 27.52 22.10 47.41
CA TRP A 199 27.89 22.70 46.12
C TRP A 199 27.67 21.73 44.91
N ARG A 200 27.46 20.44 45.16
CA ARG A 200 27.20 19.44 44.12
C ARG A 200 25.77 19.51 43.63
N ASP A 201 24.84 20.06 44.43
CA ASP A 201 23.48 20.34 44.01
C ASP A 201 23.36 21.72 43.33
N PRO A 202 23.36 21.80 41.99
CA PRO A 202 23.33 23.07 41.27
C PRO A 202 22.03 23.85 41.46
N THR A 203 20.97 23.21 41.96
CA THR A 203 19.69 23.89 42.24
C THR A 203 19.75 24.79 43.45
N THR A 204 20.77 24.62 44.29
CA THR A 204 21.01 25.43 45.47
C THR A 204 21.94 26.66 45.23
N TRP A 205 22.49 26.73 44.01
CA TRP A 205 23.40 27.81 43.66
C TRP A 205 22.71 29.18 43.60
N PRO A 206 23.34 30.25 44.02
CA PRO A 206 22.81 31.59 43.86
C PRO A 206 22.49 31.92 42.41
N THR A 207 21.29 32.47 42.17
CA THR A 207 20.83 32.87 40.83
C THR A 207 20.28 34.30 40.90
N SER A 208 20.44 35.06 39.79
CA SER A 208 19.83 36.37 39.65
C SER A 208 18.30 36.26 39.55
N THR A 209 17.62 37.35 39.91
CA THR A 209 16.14 37.48 39.70
C THR A 209 15.77 37.31 38.25
N ARG A 210 16.60 37.77 37.30
CA ARG A 210 16.38 37.61 35.85
C ARG A 210 16.42 36.16 35.41
N THR A 211 17.30 35.34 36.00
CA THR A 211 17.36 33.91 35.68
C THR A 211 16.11 33.19 36.16
N GLN A 212 15.64 33.50 37.36
CA GLN A 212 14.37 32.95 37.90
C GLN A 212 13.19 33.32 37.03
N ASP A 213 13.07 34.59 36.60
CA ASP A 213 12.03 35.05 35.66
C ASP A 213 12.14 34.39 34.31
N THR A 214 13.35 34.17 33.80
CA THR A 214 13.57 33.53 32.49
C THR A 214 13.13 32.07 32.52
N VAL A 215 13.43 31.32 33.56
CA VAL A 215 12.98 29.92 33.73
C VAL A 215 11.46 29.90 33.85
N SER A 216 10.87 30.80 34.61
CA SER A 216 9.41 30.93 34.76
C SER A 216 8.74 31.32 33.43
N ARG A 217 9.33 32.25 32.68
CA ARG A 217 8.83 32.64 31.33
C ARG A 217 9.02 31.53 30.30
N GLN A 218 10.16 30.83 30.30
CA GLN A 218 10.33 29.66 29.41
C GLN A 218 9.33 28.56 29.68
N ARG A 219 8.85 28.44 30.92
CA ARG A 219 7.73 27.55 31.26
C ARG A 219 6.38 28.07 30.73
N SER A 220 6.17 29.41 30.69
CA SER A 220 4.94 30.03 30.23
C SER A 220 4.90 30.32 28.72
N ASP A 221 6.02 30.72 28.09
CA ASP A 221 6.10 31.10 26.68
C ASP A 221 6.38 29.92 25.74
N LYS A 222 6.95 28.80 26.25
CA LYS A 222 7.01 27.53 25.51
C LYS A 222 5.75 26.69 25.69
N ALA A 223 4.65 27.28 26.01
CA ALA A 223 3.37 26.67 26.28
C ALA A 223 2.61 26.12 25.05
N GLU A 224 3.29 25.64 24.02
CA GLU A 224 2.74 24.51 23.29
C GLU A 224 3.15 23.27 24.07
N ASP A 225 2.22 22.76 24.85
CA ASP A 225 2.34 21.45 25.49
C ASP A 225 2.85 20.43 24.46
N PRO A 226 4.02 19.82 24.65
CA PRO A 226 4.56 18.85 23.69
C PRO A 226 3.62 17.66 23.48
N LEU A 227 2.72 17.37 24.43
CA LEU A 227 1.73 16.31 24.33
C LEU A 227 0.59 16.70 23.39
N SER A 228 0.31 17.98 23.19
CA SER A 228 -0.70 18.47 22.24
C SER A 228 -0.18 18.60 20.81
N LYS A 229 1.14 18.49 20.61
CA LYS A 229 1.74 18.62 19.27
C LYS A 229 1.36 17.47 18.35
N GLU A 230 0.99 17.83 17.12
CA GLU A 230 0.80 16.87 16.06
C GLU A 230 2.15 16.33 15.53
N GLY A 231 2.09 15.17 14.87
CA GLY A 231 3.24 14.54 14.20
C GLY A 231 4.20 13.86 15.16
N ILE A 232 5.40 13.54 14.65
CA ILE A 232 6.33 12.61 15.30
C ILE A 232 6.89 13.10 16.65
N VAL A 233 7.03 14.42 16.82
CA VAL A 233 7.54 15.00 18.09
C VAL A 233 6.51 14.81 19.20
N GLY A 234 5.25 15.14 18.94
CA GLY A 234 4.17 14.95 19.91
C GLY A 234 3.94 13.46 20.21
N ALA A 235 3.91 12.62 19.18
CA ALA A 235 3.77 11.18 19.35
C ALA A 235 4.92 10.59 20.19
N PHE A 236 6.16 11.03 20.00
CA PHE A 236 7.28 10.59 20.84
C PHE A 236 7.11 11.04 22.30
N CYS A 237 6.67 12.28 22.54
CA CYS A 237 6.47 12.79 23.89
C CYS A 237 5.27 12.17 24.62
N ARG A 238 4.27 11.69 23.90
CA ARG A 238 3.16 10.90 24.46
C ARG A 238 3.56 9.45 24.72
N ALA A 239 4.34 8.87 23.82
CA ALA A 239 4.83 7.50 23.93
C ALA A 239 5.89 7.33 25.03
N TYR A 240 6.66 8.38 25.31
CA TYR A 240 7.72 8.37 26.32
C TYR A 240 7.68 9.62 27.16
N THR A 241 7.41 9.48 28.44
CA THR A 241 7.68 10.50 29.45
C THR A 241 9.17 10.79 29.50
N VAL A 242 9.57 11.91 30.12
CA VAL A 242 11.00 12.21 30.29
C VAL A 242 11.74 11.10 31.07
N PRO A 243 11.21 10.57 32.19
CA PRO A 243 11.83 9.43 32.90
C PRO A 243 11.99 8.19 32.04
N GLU A 244 10.97 7.81 31.25
CA GLU A 244 11.03 6.65 30.36
C GLU A 244 12.04 6.88 29.23
N ALA A 245 12.07 8.08 28.64
CA ALA A 245 13.04 8.42 27.61
C ALA A 245 14.50 8.40 28.15
N VAL A 246 14.69 8.80 29.40
CA VAL A 246 16.00 8.67 30.07
C VAL A 246 16.36 7.21 30.28
N ALA A 247 15.42 6.39 30.76
CA ALA A 247 15.66 4.98 31.02
C ALA A 247 15.98 4.20 29.72
N GLU A 248 15.22 4.43 28.65
CA GLU A 248 15.34 3.72 27.40
C GLU A 248 16.51 4.20 26.53
N PHE A 249 16.66 5.52 26.42
CA PHE A 249 17.60 6.09 25.43
C PHE A 249 18.84 6.73 26.07
N LEU A 250 18.85 7.06 27.37
CA LEU A 250 19.90 7.85 28.00
C LEU A 250 20.40 7.25 29.31
N SER A 251 20.22 5.95 29.55
CA SER A 251 20.64 5.25 30.75
C SER A 251 22.17 5.25 30.97
N ASP A 252 22.94 5.44 29.90
CA ASP A 252 24.41 5.64 29.96
C ASP A 252 24.83 7.09 30.19
N VAL A 253 23.91 8.04 30.09
CA VAL A 253 24.12 9.49 30.21
C VAL A 253 23.67 10.02 31.56
N TYR A 254 22.54 9.52 32.05
CA TYR A 254 21.99 9.95 33.32
C TYR A 254 21.77 8.79 34.28
N SER A 255 22.10 9.01 35.55
CA SER A 255 21.78 8.09 36.65
C SER A 255 20.72 8.72 37.56
N PRO A 256 19.79 7.94 38.14
CA PRO A 256 18.84 8.45 39.13
C PRO A 256 19.59 9.08 40.32
N SER A 257 19.08 10.21 40.82
CA SER A 257 19.55 10.84 42.04
C SER A 257 18.76 10.33 43.27
N GLU A 258 19.30 10.53 44.46
CA GLU A 258 18.57 10.24 45.72
C GLU A 258 17.30 11.13 45.88
N HIS A 259 17.20 12.20 45.14
CA HIS A 259 16.04 13.10 45.14
C HIS A 259 15.07 12.71 44.04
N ALA A 260 13.81 12.46 44.40
CA ALA A 260 12.75 12.08 43.44
C ALA A 260 12.62 13.12 42.32
N GLY A 261 12.47 12.67 41.08
CA GLY A 261 12.31 13.52 39.90
C GLY A 261 13.62 14.19 39.43
N ARG A 262 14.78 13.74 39.91
CA ARG A 262 16.08 14.28 39.52
C ARG A 262 17.02 13.19 38.99
N TYR A 263 17.90 13.59 38.10
CA TYR A 263 18.93 12.71 37.54
C TYR A 263 20.29 13.40 37.56
N THR A 264 21.33 12.62 37.71
CA THR A 264 22.73 13.06 37.70
C THR A 264 23.32 12.82 36.32
N TYR A 265 23.88 13.85 35.70
CA TYR A 265 24.65 13.73 34.47
C TYR A 265 25.99 13.05 34.73
N THR A 266 26.24 11.89 34.14
CA THR A 266 27.42 11.06 34.38
C THR A 266 28.73 11.72 33.92
N GLY A 267 28.68 12.62 32.94
CA GLY A 267 29.82 13.41 32.46
C GLY A 267 30.15 14.64 33.32
N GLY A 268 29.39 14.92 34.35
CA GLY A 268 29.61 16.06 35.30
C GLY A 268 30.15 15.65 36.64
N SER A 269 30.37 16.65 37.51
CA SER A 269 30.80 16.48 38.90
C SER A 269 29.76 16.93 39.92
N THR A 270 28.56 17.29 39.47
CA THR A 270 27.41 17.69 40.30
C THR A 270 26.36 16.59 40.33
N GLU A 271 25.55 16.54 41.35
CA GLU A 271 24.52 15.52 41.57
C GLU A 271 23.11 16.10 41.41
N GLY A 272 22.14 15.31 40.84
CA GLY A 272 20.77 15.69 40.78
C GLY A 272 20.44 16.93 39.94
N GLY A 273 21.34 17.36 39.05
CA GLY A 273 21.21 18.61 38.32
C GLY A 273 20.25 18.60 37.15
N LEU A 274 19.78 17.46 36.66
CA LEU A 274 18.64 17.36 35.74
C LEU A 274 17.37 17.24 36.56
N VAL A 275 16.53 18.23 36.49
CA VAL A 275 15.24 18.29 37.21
C VAL A 275 14.10 18.03 36.21
N VAL A 276 13.25 17.06 36.51
CA VAL A 276 12.05 16.70 35.69
C VAL A 276 10.83 17.40 36.27
N TYR A 277 10.04 17.97 35.39
CA TYR A 277 8.80 18.68 35.72
C TYR A 277 7.62 17.97 35.04
N ASP A 278 6.65 17.54 35.84
CA ASP A 278 5.40 16.93 35.42
C ASP A 278 5.60 15.74 34.44
N ASP A 279 6.77 15.08 34.52
CA ASP A 279 7.24 14.02 33.62
C ASP A 279 7.34 14.40 32.11
N VAL A 280 7.00 15.64 31.78
CA VAL A 280 6.92 16.17 30.39
C VAL A 280 8.16 16.97 30.01
N PHE A 281 8.72 17.70 30.94
CA PHE A 281 9.88 18.55 30.70
C PHE A 281 11.04 18.22 31.64
N ALA A 282 12.24 18.45 31.15
CA ALA A 282 13.48 18.39 31.93
C ALA A 282 14.28 19.67 31.76
N TYR A 283 14.89 20.15 32.84
CA TYR A 283 15.86 21.25 32.82
C TYR A 283 17.13 20.81 33.47
N SER A 284 18.26 20.92 32.76
CA SER A 284 19.55 20.59 33.28
C SER A 284 20.30 21.84 33.82
N HIS A 285 20.66 21.80 35.07
CA HIS A 285 21.51 22.79 35.73
C HIS A 285 22.99 22.50 35.54
N HIS A 286 23.37 21.40 34.92
CA HIS A 286 24.77 21.07 34.65
C HIS A 286 25.32 21.91 33.50
N SER A 287 26.38 22.67 33.75
CA SER A 287 27.02 23.51 32.74
C SER A 287 27.76 22.71 31.65
N THR A 288 28.12 21.46 31.93
CA THR A 288 28.80 20.57 30.97
C THR A 288 27.86 19.67 30.21
N ASP A 289 26.59 19.60 30.60
CA ASP A 289 25.54 18.84 29.94
C ASP A 289 25.15 19.51 28.61
N PRO A 290 25.10 18.78 27.49
CA PRO A 290 24.54 19.29 26.23
C PRO A 290 23.15 19.93 26.35
N ALA A 291 22.31 19.46 27.29
CA ALA A 291 21.01 20.03 27.61
C ALA A 291 21.05 21.19 28.61
N GLY A 292 22.25 21.54 29.11
CA GLY A 292 22.43 22.54 30.16
C GLY A 292 21.82 23.90 29.86
N GLY A 293 21.08 24.46 30.83
CA GLY A 293 20.42 25.76 30.70
C GLY A 293 19.23 25.80 29.72
N ARG A 294 18.68 24.65 29.34
CA ARG A 294 17.55 24.53 28.39
C ARG A 294 16.42 23.71 29.00
N LEU A 295 15.21 24.18 28.80
CA LEU A 295 14.02 23.36 29.05
C LEU A 295 13.81 22.45 27.85
N CYS A 296 13.85 21.14 28.05
CA CYS A 296 13.72 20.10 27.02
C CYS A 296 12.52 19.22 27.30
N ASN A 297 11.78 18.85 26.27
CA ASN A 297 10.88 17.71 26.32
C ASN A 297 11.68 16.40 26.06
N ALA A 298 11.01 15.24 26.16
CA ALA A 298 11.66 13.94 25.95
C ALA A 298 12.38 13.82 24.60
N PHE A 299 11.74 14.29 23.50
CA PHE A 299 12.32 14.26 22.17
C PHE A 299 13.60 15.11 22.07
N ASP A 300 13.56 16.36 22.58
CA ASP A 300 14.72 17.25 22.52
C ASP A 300 15.86 16.78 23.43
N LEU A 301 15.55 16.21 24.58
CA LEU A 301 16.56 15.66 25.50
C LEU A 301 17.34 14.52 24.83
N VAL A 302 16.64 13.55 24.24
CA VAL A 302 17.29 12.44 23.52
C VAL A 302 18.07 12.96 22.31
N ARG A 303 17.47 13.90 21.54
CA ARG A 303 18.11 14.50 20.36
C ARG A 303 19.47 15.13 20.69
N LEU A 304 19.53 15.94 21.75
CA LEU A 304 20.75 16.66 22.11
C LEU A 304 21.89 15.72 22.52
N HIS A 305 21.57 14.67 23.25
CA HIS A 305 22.60 13.72 23.72
C HIS A 305 23.00 12.70 22.64
N ARG A 306 22.07 12.13 21.90
CA ARG A 306 22.39 11.10 20.91
C ARG A 306 22.89 11.67 19.57
N PHE A 307 22.40 12.83 19.18
CA PHE A 307 22.65 13.39 17.86
C PHE A 307 23.17 14.82 17.82
N GLY A 308 23.29 15.51 18.98
CA GLY A 308 23.69 16.91 19.02
C GLY A 308 25.07 17.17 18.41
N GLY A 309 25.97 16.20 18.45
CA GLY A 309 27.27 16.28 17.80
C GLY A 309 27.23 16.48 16.27
N LEU A 310 26.14 16.06 15.61
CA LEU A 310 25.97 16.23 14.18
C LEU A 310 25.77 17.71 13.77
N ASP A 311 25.40 18.57 14.72
CA ASP A 311 25.13 19.99 14.46
C ASP A 311 26.39 20.86 14.55
N ALA A 312 27.54 20.27 14.84
CA ALA A 312 28.77 20.99 15.16
C ALA A 312 29.27 21.96 14.06
N GLU A 313 28.97 21.66 12.80
CA GLU A 313 29.35 22.46 11.63
C GLU A 313 28.18 23.29 11.06
N THR A 314 27.01 23.22 11.71
CA THR A 314 25.81 23.90 11.23
C THR A 314 25.79 25.36 11.69
N PRO A 315 25.41 26.33 10.83
CA PRO A 315 25.28 27.73 11.23
C PRO A 315 24.31 27.89 12.42
N GLY A 316 24.68 28.75 13.37
CA GLY A 316 23.96 28.90 14.64
C GLY A 316 22.55 29.48 14.54
N ASP A 317 22.17 30.01 13.40
CA ASP A 317 20.84 30.54 13.06
C ASP A 317 19.95 29.52 12.32
N THR A 318 20.40 28.25 12.15
CA THR A 318 19.65 27.21 11.47
C THR A 318 18.41 26.80 12.30
N PRO A 319 17.20 26.84 11.71
CA PRO A 319 15.97 26.41 12.38
C PRO A 319 16.07 24.98 12.90
N PRO A 320 15.54 24.65 14.10
CA PRO A 320 15.67 23.33 14.73
C PRO A 320 15.27 22.17 13.83
N ASN A 321 14.19 22.31 13.06
CA ASN A 321 13.67 21.28 12.15
C ASN A 321 14.57 21.01 10.92
N ARG A 322 15.58 21.86 10.68
CA ARG A 322 16.56 21.68 9.60
C ARG A 322 17.89 21.11 10.09
N LEU A 323 18.09 21.03 11.38
CA LEU A 323 19.31 20.49 11.99
C LEU A 323 19.53 19.02 11.62
N PRO A 324 20.77 18.59 11.37
CA PRO A 324 21.11 17.17 11.21
C PRO A 324 20.65 16.30 12.37
N SER A 325 20.83 16.77 13.61
CA SER A 325 20.39 16.09 14.83
C SER A 325 18.87 15.87 14.85
N TYR A 326 18.08 16.83 14.40
CA TYR A 326 16.64 16.72 14.34
C TYR A 326 16.20 15.63 13.35
N LYS A 327 16.85 15.57 12.18
CA LYS A 327 16.56 14.54 11.16
C LYS A 327 16.91 13.13 11.66
N ALA A 328 18.02 13.01 12.39
CA ALA A 328 18.43 11.74 12.98
C ALA A 328 17.45 11.31 14.09
N MET A 329 17.04 12.23 14.93
CA MET A 329 16.08 11.95 16.01
C MET A 329 14.68 11.59 15.47
N THR A 330 14.21 12.25 14.40
CA THR A 330 12.94 11.86 13.76
C THR A 330 13.01 10.48 13.15
N ALA A 331 14.16 10.06 12.61
CA ALA A 331 14.36 8.71 12.12
C ALA A 331 14.29 7.68 13.26
N LEU A 332 15.00 7.93 14.38
CA LEU A 332 14.93 7.08 15.58
C LEU A 332 13.48 6.94 16.08
N ALA A 333 12.75 8.05 16.21
CA ALA A 333 11.38 8.08 16.70
C ALA A 333 10.44 7.27 15.79
N ALA A 334 10.62 7.36 14.46
CA ALA A 334 9.82 6.64 13.48
C ALA A 334 10.00 5.11 13.52
N GLU A 335 11.10 4.63 14.10
CA GLU A 335 11.37 3.20 14.27
C GLU A 335 10.70 2.63 15.54
N GLN A 336 10.37 3.48 16.52
CA GLN A 336 9.80 3.05 17.80
C GLN A 336 8.35 2.60 17.68
N THR A 337 8.05 1.37 18.12
CA THR A 337 6.68 0.82 18.12
C THR A 337 5.69 1.68 18.94
N PRO A 338 6.01 2.13 20.18
CA PRO A 338 5.09 3.00 20.93
C PRO A 338 4.74 4.31 20.19
N VAL A 339 5.69 4.89 19.46
CA VAL A 339 5.45 6.12 18.68
C VAL A 339 4.51 5.86 17.49
N LYS A 340 4.64 4.70 16.85
CA LYS A 340 3.76 4.29 15.75
C LYS A 340 2.33 4.08 16.22
N LEU A 341 2.15 3.47 17.38
CA LEU A 341 0.85 3.28 18.03
C LEU A 341 0.20 4.63 18.32
N GLU A 342 0.92 5.54 18.96
CA GLU A 342 0.44 6.90 19.25
C GLU A 342 -0.02 7.66 18.00
N ILE A 343 0.73 7.56 16.91
CA ILE A 343 0.35 8.18 15.63
C ILE A 343 -0.94 7.56 15.08
N ALA A 344 -1.09 6.25 15.18
CA ALA A 344 -2.27 5.55 14.70
C ALA A 344 -3.51 5.89 15.55
N GLU A 345 -3.39 5.89 16.88
CA GLU A 345 -4.46 6.25 17.81
C GLU A 345 -4.95 7.69 17.59
N GLN A 346 -4.03 8.64 17.49
CA GLN A 346 -4.39 10.04 17.24
C GLN A 346 -5.20 10.22 15.95
N ARG A 347 -4.83 9.47 14.91
CA ARG A 347 -5.54 9.52 13.64
C ARG A 347 -6.89 8.82 13.68
N ARG A 348 -7.00 7.72 14.40
CA ARG A 348 -8.29 7.06 14.65
C ARG A 348 -9.23 7.99 15.41
N ALA A 349 -8.77 8.63 16.49
CA ALA A 349 -9.57 9.57 17.24
C ALA A 349 -10.07 10.77 16.39
N ALA A 350 -9.23 11.24 15.46
CA ALA A 350 -9.63 12.28 14.50
C ALA A 350 -10.61 11.78 13.43
N ALA A 351 -10.69 10.45 13.19
CA ALA A 351 -11.58 9.84 12.23
C ALA A 351 -12.90 9.35 12.83
N ASP A 352 -12.96 9.07 14.13
CA ASP A 352 -14.18 8.69 14.87
C ASP A 352 -15.25 9.80 14.89
N GLU A 353 -14.93 11.00 14.43
CA GLU A 353 -15.91 12.06 14.14
C GLU A 353 -16.79 11.74 12.91
N TYR A 354 -16.52 10.62 12.21
CA TYR A 354 -17.32 10.10 11.11
C TYR A 354 -18.01 8.79 11.53
N ASP A 355 -19.33 8.83 11.60
CA ASP A 355 -20.24 7.69 11.81
C ASP A 355 -19.84 6.49 10.92
N THR A 356 -19.07 5.55 11.42
CA THR A 356 -18.89 4.26 10.79
C THR A 356 -20.07 3.38 11.14
N PRO A 357 -20.86 2.88 10.17
CA PRO A 357 -21.90 1.90 10.46
C PRO A 357 -21.25 0.70 11.15
N ASP A 358 -21.93 0.19 12.18
CA ASP A 358 -21.56 -0.94 13.02
C ASP A 358 -20.83 -2.05 12.21
N ALA A 359 -19.52 -2.02 12.23
CA ALA A 359 -18.67 -3.00 11.57
C ALA A 359 -18.73 -4.25 12.42
N GLY A 360 -19.61 -5.19 12.06
CA GLY A 360 -19.73 -6.49 12.71
C GLY A 360 -18.36 -7.04 13.09
N ALA A 361 -18.28 -7.64 14.26
CA ALA A 361 -17.06 -8.07 14.94
C ALA A 361 -15.98 -8.61 13.98
N PRO A 362 -14.72 -8.21 14.14
CA PRO A 362 -13.62 -8.72 13.34
C PRO A 362 -13.56 -10.25 13.43
N PRO A 363 -13.05 -10.94 12.40
CA PRO A 363 -12.83 -12.37 12.50
C PRO A 363 -11.94 -12.63 13.71
N THR A 364 -12.37 -13.54 14.56
CA THR A 364 -11.71 -13.94 15.80
C THR A 364 -10.21 -14.03 15.61
N ALA A 365 -9.49 -12.96 15.98
CA ALA A 365 -8.08 -13.06 16.31
C ALA A 365 -7.95 -14.05 17.48
N ALA A 366 -6.88 -14.82 17.49
CA ALA A 366 -6.57 -15.68 18.63
C ALA A 366 -6.61 -14.81 19.91
N PRO A 367 -7.17 -15.30 21.03
CA PRO A 367 -7.53 -14.48 22.19
C PRO A 367 -6.38 -13.80 22.93
N ASP A 368 -5.14 -13.89 22.46
CA ASP A 368 -3.93 -13.39 23.13
C ASP A 368 -3.04 -12.44 22.29
N THR A 369 -3.49 -11.95 21.14
CA THR A 369 -2.67 -11.02 20.32
C THR A 369 -3.24 -9.60 20.40
N ASP A 370 -2.38 -8.65 20.77
CA ASP A 370 -2.65 -7.21 20.65
C ASP A 370 -3.13 -6.89 19.23
N PRO A 371 -4.36 -6.39 19.05
CA PRO A 371 -4.94 -6.10 17.73
C PRO A 371 -4.15 -5.07 16.93
N ASP A 372 -3.30 -4.27 17.58
CA ASP A 372 -2.51 -3.21 16.98
C ASP A 372 -1.01 -3.54 16.83
N ALA A 373 -0.59 -4.76 17.21
CA ALA A 373 0.80 -5.20 17.10
C ALA A 373 1.39 -5.06 15.67
N TRP A 374 0.55 -5.17 14.63
CA TRP A 374 0.95 -5.01 13.23
C TRP A 374 1.43 -3.60 12.89
N LEU A 375 0.99 -2.57 13.65
CA LEU A 375 1.44 -1.18 13.48
C LEU A 375 2.95 -1.03 13.74
N GLY A 376 3.52 -1.88 14.57
CA GLY A 376 4.96 -1.95 14.77
C GLY A 376 5.75 -2.28 13.49
N ALA A 377 5.13 -3.02 12.57
CA ALA A 377 5.75 -3.46 11.32
C ALA A 377 5.59 -2.47 10.15
N VAL A 378 4.80 -1.40 10.29
CA VAL A 378 4.65 -0.40 9.22
C VAL A 378 5.82 0.57 9.17
N GLU A 379 6.07 1.13 8.00
CA GLU A 379 7.09 2.12 7.79
C GLU A 379 6.50 3.54 7.84
N LEU A 380 7.10 4.41 8.65
CA LEU A 380 6.78 5.84 8.69
C LEU A 380 7.81 6.65 7.89
N ASP A 381 7.38 7.79 7.40
CA ASP A 381 8.28 8.79 6.82
C ASP A 381 8.90 9.69 7.92
N LYS A 382 9.79 10.60 7.52
CA LYS A 382 10.48 11.54 8.44
C LYS A 382 9.53 12.51 9.16
N LYS A 383 8.28 12.61 8.75
CA LYS A 383 7.26 13.46 9.36
C LYS A 383 6.30 12.67 10.25
N GLY A 384 6.47 11.35 10.36
CA GLY A 384 5.58 10.45 11.08
C GLY A 384 4.32 10.08 10.29
N ALA A 385 4.27 10.29 8.97
CA ALA A 385 3.22 9.79 8.13
C ALA A 385 3.55 8.37 7.63
N PHE A 386 2.53 7.54 7.42
CA PHE A 386 2.73 6.23 6.81
C PHE A 386 3.31 6.40 5.40
N LYS A 387 4.40 5.70 5.10
CA LYS A 387 4.98 5.75 3.76
C LYS A 387 4.01 5.18 2.74
N ASN A 388 3.94 5.84 1.58
CA ASN A 388 3.19 5.34 0.43
C ASN A 388 3.94 4.17 -0.22
N THR A 389 3.91 2.99 0.41
CA THR A 389 4.49 1.75 -0.09
C THR A 389 3.42 0.67 -0.24
N ILE A 390 3.60 -0.22 -1.21
CA ILE A 390 2.69 -1.36 -1.42
C ILE A 390 2.62 -2.21 -0.15
N ASP A 391 3.75 -2.43 0.52
CA ASP A 391 3.85 -3.23 1.73
C ASP A 391 3.00 -2.66 2.88
N ASN A 392 3.07 -1.34 3.11
CA ASN A 392 2.21 -0.69 4.10
C ASN A 392 0.72 -0.84 3.75
N VAL A 393 0.34 -0.66 2.48
CA VAL A 393 -1.06 -0.82 2.05
C VAL A 393 -1.53 -2.25 2.28
N VAL A 394 -0.71 -3.26 1.94
CA VAL A 394 -1.06 -4.68 2.20
C VAL A 394 -1.24 -4.93 3.69
N LYS A 395 -0.33 -4.43 4.54
CA LYS A 395 -0.46 -4.56 6.00
C LYS A 395 -1.73 -3.92 6.54
N ILE A 396 -2.08 -2.72 6.06
CA ILE A 396 -3.32 -2.04 6.45
C ILE A 396 -4.54 -2.88 6.02
N LEU A 397 -4.63 -3.27 4.75
CA LEU A 397 -5.76 -4.04 4.21
C LEU A 397 -5.95 -5.40 4.90
N THR A 398 -4.86 -5.96 5.44
CA THR A 398 -4.89 -7.28 6.08
C THR A 398 -5.22 -7.21 7.57
N ASN A 399 -4.89 -6.09 8.24
CA ASN A 399 -4.93 -6.03 9.70
C ASN A 399 -5.85 -4.93 10.27
N ASP A 400 -6.15 -3.87 9.50
CA ASP A 400 -7.06 -2.81 9.95
C ASP A 400 -8.45 -3.36 10.27
N ALA A 401 -9.01 -3.04 11.42
CA ALA A 401 -10.29 -3.59 11.91
C ALA A 401 -11.47 -3.33 10.95
N GLY A 402 -11.44 -2.21 10.22
CA GLY A 402 -12.46 -1.86 9.23
C GLY A 402 -12.26 -2.55 7.87
N LEU A 403 -11.09 -3.10 7.55
CA LEU A 403 -10.75 -3.63 6.24
C LEU A 403 -10.38 -5.10 6.23
N ALA A 404 -9.87 -5.63 7.34
CA ALA A 404 -9.36 -7.00 7.44
C ALA A 404 -10.41 -8.05 7.09
N GLY A 405 -10.06 -8.95 6.18
CA GLY A 405 -10.92 -10.04 5.73
C GLY A 405 -12.17 -9.61 4.98
N ARG A 406 -12.22 -8.37 4.48
CA ARG A 406 -13.38 -7.85 3.71
C ARG A 406 -13.17 -7.89 2.20
N PHE A 407 -11.94 -8.04 1.74
CA PHE A 407 -11.59 -8.14 0.33
C PHE A 407 -11.13 -9.54 -0.02
N GLY A 408 -11.46 -9.99 -1.23
CA GLY A 408 -11.03 -11.28 -1.74
C GLY A 408 -10.97 -11.30 -3.26
N PHE A 409 -10.37 -12.34 -3.81
CA PHE A 409 -10.33 -12.59 -5.25
C PHE A 409 -11.19 -13.79 -5.60
N ASN A 410 -12.27 -13.55 -6.36
CA ASN A 410 -13.09 -14.60 -6.88
C ASN A 410 -12.41 -15.24 -8.10
N GLU A 411 -11.80 -16.42 -7.90
CA GLU A 411 -11.10 -17.15 -8.96
C GLU A 411 -12.03 -17.61 -10.08
N PHE A 412 -13.31 -17.81 -9.78
CA PHE A 412 -14.26 -18.25 -10.78
C PHE A 412 -14.63 -17.11 -11.73
N GLU A 413 -14.92 -15.95 -11.21
CA GLU A 413 -15.23 -14.75 -11.99
C GLU A 413 -13.98 -13.97 -12.44
N GLN A 414 -12.79 -14.30 -11.90
CA GLN A 414 -11.53 -13.62 -12.17
C GLN A 414 -11.58 -12.12 -11.88
N ARG A 415 -12.17 -11.75 -10.72
CA ARG A 415 -12.32 -10.36 -10.29
C ARG A 415 -12.15 -10.19 -8.78
N GLU A 416 -11.83 -8.98 -8.40
CA GLU A 416 -11.79 -8.54 -7.01
C GLU A 416 -13.21 -8.33 -6.48
N VAL A 417 -13.46 -8.75 -5.25
CA VAL A 417 -14.78 -8.70 -4.62
C VAL A 417 -14.69 -8.23 -3.17
N ALA A 418 -15.74 -7.58 -2.70
CA ALA A 418 -16.00 -7.44 -1.28
C ALA A 418 -16.68 -8.73 -0.79
N VAL A 419 -16.06 -9.44 0.16
CA VAL A 419 -16.60 -10.69 0.73
C VAL A 419 -17.48 -10.44 1.95
N ARG A 420 -17.41 -9.24 2.53
CA ARG A 420 -18.22 -8.71 3.63
C ARG A 420 -18.47 -7.23 3.42
N ALA A 421 -19.37 -6.65 4.23
CA ALA A 421 -19.66 -5.21 4.20
C ALA A 421 -18.40 -4.36 4.39
N LEU A 422 -18.20 -3.41 3.51
CA LEU A 422 -17.13 -2.42 3.61
C LEU A 422 -17.59 -1.26 4.51
N PRO A 423 -16.67 -0.47 5.12
CA PRO A 423 -17.03 0.63 6.03
C PRO A 423 -17.98 1.67 5.42
N TRP A 424 -17.98 1.80 4.10
CA TRP A 424 -18.84 2.73 3.34
C TRP A 424 -20.08 2.08 2.72
N ASP A 425 -20.31 0.78 2.94
CA ASP A 425 -21.48 0.08 2.42
C ASP A 425 -22.75 0.43 3.22
N ARG A 426 -23.87 0.50 2.51
CA ARG A 426 -25.18 0.63 3.14
C ARG A 426 -25.58 -0.68 3.80
N PRO A 427 -26.28 -0.64 4.93
CA PRO A 427 -26.81 -1.84 5.57
C PRO A 427 -27.69 -2.67 4.65
N GLY A 428 -27.58 -4.00 4.73
CA GLY A 428 -28.41 -4.95 3.99
C GLY A 428 -27.88 -5.36 2.63
N GLY A 429 -26.64 -5.04 2.28
CA GLY A 429 -25.98 -5.52 1.08
C GLY A 429 -25.80 -7.04 1.05
N LYS A 430 -25.80 -7.62 -0.17
CA LYS A 430 -25.49 -9.05 -0.38
C LYS A 430 -23.99 -9.21 -0.69
N TYR A 431 -23.37 -10.22 -0.09
CA TYR A 431 -21.96 -10.54 -0.28
C TYR A 431 -21.78 -12.01 -0.64
N PRO A 432 -20.72 -12.39 -1.40
CA PRO A 432 -19.72 -11.50 -2.00
C PRO A 432 -20.33 -10.63 -3.12
N ARG A 433 -19.81 -9.40 -3.27
CA ARG A 433 -20.16 -8.52 -4.40
C ARG A 433 -18.93 -8.03 -5.14
N PRO A 434 -19.00 -7.81 -6.47
CA PRO A 434 -17.90 -7.17 -7.21
C PRO A 434 -17.52 -5.81 -6.63
N LEU A 435 -16.21 -5.50 -6.63
CA LEU A 435 -15.77 -4.13 -6.41
C LEU A 435 -16.09 -3.26 -7.62
N CYS A 436 -16.38 -1.99 -7.38
CA CYS A 436 -16.70 -1.00 -8.40
C CYS A 436 -15.84 0.27 -8.20
N ASP A 437 -15.86 1.17 -9.17
CA ASP A 437 -15.05 2.40 -9.16
C ASP A 437 -15.28 3.27 -7.92
N SER A 438 -16.48 3.24 -7.34
CA SER A 438 -16.76 3.95 -6.08
C SER A 438 -16.05 3.30 -4.89
N ASP A 439 -15.91 1.97 -4.87
CA ASP A 439 -15.15 1.29 -3.81
C ASP A 439 -13.66 1.69 -3.85
N ASP A 440 -13.09 1.83 -5.04
CA ASP A 440 -11.72 2.34 -5.22
C ASP A 440 -11.55 3.78 -4.70
N ALA A 441 -12.57 4.61 -4.89
CA ALA A 441 -12.55 6.00 -4.41
C ALA A 441 -12.69 6.07 -2.89
N GLU A 442 -13.61 5.32 -2.31
CA GLU A 442 -13.85 5.24 -0.87
C GLU A 442 -12.66 4.61 -0.12
N LEU A 443 -12.07 3.55 -0.68
CA LEU A 443 -10.85 2.97 -0.12
C LEU A 443 -9.70 4.00 -0.08
N ARG A 444 -9.53 4.78 -1.15
CA ARG A 444 -8.52 5.86 -1.16
C ARG A 444 -8.80 6.90 -0.10
N LEU A 445 -10.06 7.33 0.03
CA LEU A 445 -10.48 8.29 1.04
C LEU A 445 -10.23 7.76 2.46
N TYR A 446 -10.55 6.50 2.71
CA TYR A 446 -10.29 5.81 3.97
C TYR A 446 -8.80 5.79 4.31
N LEU A 447 -7.96 5.36 3.36
CA LEU A 447 -6.51 5.28 3.54
C LEU A 447 -5.85 6.67 3.66
N GLU A 448 -6.36 7.68 2.97
CA GLU A 448 -5.89 9.05 3.09
C GLU A 448 -6.17 9.62 4.48
N ARG A 449 -7.39 9.47 4.98
CA ARG A 449 -7.81 10.01 6.27
C ARG A 449 -7.10 9.34 7.44
N LEU A 450 -7.12 8.01 7.49
CA LEU A 450 -6.59 7.26 8.63
C LEU A 450 -5.07 7.06 8.58
N TYR A 451 -4.51 6.94 7.40
CA TYR A 451 -3.11 6.53 7.21
C TYR A 451 -2.27 7.52 6.41
N SER A 452 -2.85 8.62 5.89
CA SER A 452 -2.18 9.57 4.98
C SER A 452 -1.55 8.90 3.74
N VAL A 453 -2.09 7.76 3.32
CA VAL A 453 -1.68 7.07 2.10
C VAL A 453 -2.53 7.59 0.94
N THR A 454 -1.91 8.33 0.03
CA THR A 454 -2.61 9.08 -1.03
C THR A 454 -2.27 8.61 -2.45
N ASN A 455 -1.23 7.80 -2.62
CA ASN A 455 -0.75 7.40 -3.94
C ASN A 455 -1.66 6.32 -4.56
N LYS A 456 -2.43 6.72 -5.58
CA LYS A 456 -3.39 5.85 -6.28
C LYS A 456 -2.78 4.54 -6.77
N SER A 457 -1.61 4.56 -7.41
CA SER A 457 -1.00 3.35 -7.97
C SER A 457 -0.56 2.38 -6.87
N VAL A 458 -0.01 2.91 -5.76
CA VAL A 458 0.41 2.11 -4.61
C VAL A 458 -0.80 1.44 -3.94
N ILE A 459 -1.92 2.16 -3.82
CA ILE A 459 -3.16 1.63 -3.24
C ILE A 459 -3.72 0.52 -4.13
N THR A 460 -3.83 0.75 -5.45
CA THR A 460 -4.32 -0.25 -6.40
C THR A 460 -3.43 -1.51 -6.42
N ASP A 461 -2.11 -1.32 -6.48
CA ASP A 461 -1.18 -2.46 -6.47
C ASP A 461 -1.23 -3.22 -5.12
N GLY A 462 -1.35 -2.48 -4.00
CA GLY A 462 -1.51 -3.07 -2.67
C GLY A 462 -2.81 -3.85 -2.51
N LEU A 463 -3.93 -3.34 -3.01
CA LEU A 463 -5.22 -4.03 -3.04
C LEU A 463 -5.10 -5.32 -3.85
N THR A 464 -4.54 -5.25 -5.06
CA THR A 464 -4.36 -6.42 -5.93
C THR A 464 -3.52 -7.52 -5.24
N VAL A 465 -2.46 -7.15 -4.50
CA VAL A 465 -1.66 -8.11 -3.73
C VAL A 465 -2.46 -8.70 -2.57
N ALA A 466 -3.15 -7.87 -1.80
CA ALA A 466 -3.91 -8.30 -0.63
C ALA A 466 -5.06 -9.25 -1.00
N VAL A 467 -5.86 -8.93 -2.04
CA VAL A 467 -6.99 -9.76 -2.46
C VAL A 467 -6.54 -11.12 -3.02
N ARG A 468 -5.37 -11.18 -3.68
CA ARG A 468 -4.81 -12.45 -4.19
C ARG A 468 -4.40 -13.41 -3.09
N ALA A 469 -4.02 -12.91 -1.92
CA ALA A 469 -3.76 -13.74 -0.74
C ALA A 469 -5.03 -14.39 -0.17
N HIS A 470 -6.21 -13.84 -0.49
CA HIS A 470 -7.52 -14.32 -0.06
C HIS A 470 -8.37 -14.77 -1.26
N SER A 471 -7.78 -15.58 -2.14
CA SER A 471 -8.47 -16.15 -3.30
C SER A 471 -9.40 -17.29 -2.88
N PHE A 472 -10.59 -17.34 -3.47
CA PHE A 472 -11.57 -18.41 -3.27
C PHE A 472 -12.30 -18.73 -4.57
N ASN A 473 -12.91 -19.92 -4.65
CA ASN A 473 -13.70 -20.33 -5.81
C ASN A 473 -15.10 -20.76 -5.38
N PRO A 474 -16.11 -19.89 -5.54
CA PRO A 474 -17.44 -20.14 -4.99
C PRO A 474 -18.16 -21.35 -5.59
N VAL A 475 -17.85 -21.72 -6.85
CA VAL A 475 -18.42 -22.94 -7.47
C VAL A 475 -17.78 -24.19 -6.87
N ARG A 476 -16.48 -24.17 -6.65
CA ARG A 476 -15.78 -25.28 -5.98
C ARG A 476 -16.24 -25.44 -4.54
N ASP A 477 -16.32 -24.31 -3.82
CA ASP A 477 -16.78 -24.30 -2.43
C ASP A 477 -18.21 -24.84 -2.30
N TYR A 478 -19.10 -24.47 -3.26
CA TYR A 478 -20.46 -25.01 -3.35
C TYR A 478 -20.46 -26.53 -3.60
N LEU A 479 -19.67 -26.99 -4.59
CA LEU A 479 -19.57 -28.41 -4.90
C LEU A 479 -18.97 -29.24 -3.75
N ASP A 480 -18.03 -28.64 -3.00
CA ASP A 480 -17.42 -29.30 -1.85
C ASP A 480 -18.36 -29.39 -0.65
N ALA A 481 -19.32 -28.50 -0.55
CA ALA A 481 -20.37 -28.53 0.46
C ALA A 481 -21.52 -29.50 0.11
N CYS A 482 -21.61 -30.00 -1.15
CA CYS A 482 -22.61 -30.97 -1.54
C CYS A 482 -22.19 -32.42 -1.16
N GLU A 483 -22.96 -33.06 -0.29
CA GLU A 483 -22.74 -34.44 0.11
C GLU A 483 -23.75 -35.36 -0.59
N TRP A 484 -23.26 -36.41 -1.27
CA TRP A 484 -24.11 -37.33 -2.02
C TRP A 484 -24.73 -38.40 -1.09
N ASP A 485 -26.04 -38.57 -1.20
CA ASP A 485 -26.80 -39.58 -0.42
C ASP A 485 -26.70 -41.02 -0.96
N GLY A 486 -25.94 -41.25 -2.04
CA GLY A 486 -25.75 -42.56 -2.66
C GLY A 486 -26.85 -42.94 -3.67
N VAL A 487 -27.86 -42.10 -3.92
CA VAL A 487 -28.94 -42.39 -4.86
C VAL A 487 -28.64 -41.80 -6.23
N GLU A 488 -28.60 -42.66 -7.24
CA GLU A 488 -28.38 -42.25 -8.65
C GLU A 488 -29.61 -41.53 -9.23
N ARG A 489 -29.41 -40.34 -9.79
CA ARG A 489 -30.45 -39.46 -10.34
C ARG A 489 -30.07 -38.84 -11.68
N LEU A 490 -28.79 -38.71 -11.95
CA LEU A 490 -28.30 -38.04 -13.17
C LEU A 490 -28.68 -38.79 -14.44
N ASP A 491 -28.58 -40.11 -14.45
CA ASP A 491 -28.87 -40.93 -15.61
C ASP A 491 -30.32 -40.81 -16.03
N THR A 492 -31.25 -40.62 -15.11
CA THR A 492 -32.70 -40.54 -15.38
C THR A 492 -33.23 -39.10 -15.38
N LEU A 493 -32.43 -38.09 -15.07
CA LEU A 493 -32.86 -36.70 -14.91
C LEU A 493 -33.71 -36.21 -16.09
N LEU A 494 -33.24 -36.39 -17.32
CA LEU A 494 -33.99 -35.94 -18.51
C LEU A 494 -35.18 -36.85 -18.87
N ILE A 495 -35.07 -38.15 -18.52
CA ILE A 495 -36.17 -39.11 -18.68
C ILE A 495 -37.32 -38.73 -17.76
N ASP A 496 -37.05 -38.52 -16.49
CA ASP A 496 -38.06 -38.21 -15.48
C ASP A 496 -38.64 -36.81 -15.66
N MET A 497 -37.78 -35.82 -15.99
CA MET A 497 -38.21 -34.43 -16.09
C MET A 497 -38.88 -34.10 -17.44
N PHE A 498 -38.40 -34.66 -18.57
CA PHE A 498 -38.85 -34.27 -19.91
C PHE A 498 -39.42 -35.44 -20.68
N ARG A 499 -39.60 -36.62 -20.09
CA ARG A 499 -40.04 -37.83 -20.76
C ARG A 499 -39.19 -38.19 -21.98
N ALA A 500 -37.87 -37.92 -21.86
CA ALA A 500 -36.95 -38.39 -22.86
C ALA A 500 -36.95 -39.92 -22.93
N GLU A 501 -36.63 -40.51 -24.09
CA GLU A 501 -36.57 -41.94 -24.26
C GLU A 501 -35.49 -42.55 -23.34
N ASP A 502 -35.83 -43.61 -22.62
CA ASP A 502 -34.88 -44.31 -21.74
C ASP A 502 -33.93 -45.18 -22.56
N THR A 503 -32.85 -44.58 -23.00
CA THR A 503 -31.81 -45.24 -23.76
C THR A 503 -30.44 -45.11 -23.08
N PRO A 504 -29.49 -46.05 -23.31
CA PRO A 504 -28.13 -45.90 -22.81
C PRO A 504 -27.45 -44.60 -23.25
N TYR A 505 -27.80 -44.11 -24.46
CA TYR A 505 -27.32 -42.82 -24.97
C TYR A 505 -27.83 -41.66 -24.12
N VAL A 506 -29.13 -41.52 -23.89
CA VAL A 506 -29.69 -40.43 -23.08
C VAL A 506 -29.11 -40.40 -21.66
N ARG A 507 -29.05 -41.56 -21.03
CA ARG A 507 -28.45 -41.74 -19.70
C ARG A 507 -26.98 -41.24 -19.69
N ALA A 508 -26.19 -41.67 -20.66
CA ALA A 508 -24.75 -41.34 -20.72
C ALA A 508 -24.52 -39.85 -21.00
N VAL A 509 -25.24 -39.24 -21.98
CA VAL A 509 -25.01 -37.82 -22.31
C VAL A 509 -25.47 -36.91 -21.19
N THR A 510 -26.51 -37.24 -20.47
CA THR A 510 -26.99 -36.50 -19.31
C THR A 510 -25.93 -36.52 -18.22
N ARG A 511 -25.52 -37.69 -17.76
CA ARG A 511 -24.46 -37.85 -16.74
C ARG A 511 -23.18 -37.13 -17.11
N LYS A 512 -22.67 -37.34 -18.32
CA LYS A 512 -21.40 -36.81 -18.81
C LYS A 512 -21.41 -35.28 -18.92
N ALA A 513 -22.53 -34.67 -19.33
CA ALA A 513 -22.63 -33.22 -19.44
C ALA A 513 -22.55 -32.53 -18.08
N PHE A 514 -23.24 -33.05 -17.06
CA PHE A 514 -23.17 -32.49 -15.72
C PHE A 514 -21.85 -32.83 -15.01
N THR A 515 -21.30 -34.02 -15.21
CA THR A 515 -19.94 -34.39 -14.74
C THR A 515 -18.88 -33.50 -15.37
N ALA A 516 -19.05 -33.11 -16.64
CA ALA A 516 -18.12 -32.18 -17.30
C ALA A 516 -18.20 -30.76 -16.72
N ALA A 517 -19.37 -30.32 -16.26
CA ALA A 517 -19.51 -29.06 -15.56
C ALA A 517 -18.71 -29.05 -14.26
N VAL A 518 -18.78 -30.14 -13.48
CA VAL A 518 -17.89 -30.33 -12.31
C VAL A 518 -16.42 -30.37 -12.72
N ALA A 519 -16.07 -31.12 -13.74
CA ALA A 519 -14.68 -31.22 -14.22
C ALA A 519 -14.11 -29.84 -14.63
N ARG A 520 -14.91 -28.98 -15.27
CA ARG A 520 -14.52 -27.62 -15.65
C ARG A 520 -14.38 -26.68 -14.46
N ALA A 521 -15.18 -26.87 -13.41
CA ALA A 521 -15.02 -26.12 -12.16
C ALA A 521 -13.76 -26.55 -11.39
N MET A 522 -13.51 -27.85 -11.26
CA MET A 522 -12.38 -28.42 -10.50
C MET A 522 -11.06 -28.30 -11.26
N ARG A 523 -11.06 -28.47 -12.57
CA ARG A 523 -9.89 -28.41 -13.45
C ARG A 523 -10.17 -27.52 -14.66
N PRO A 524 -10.12 -26.20 -14.52
CA PRO A 524 -10.35 -25.24 -15.60
C PRO A 524 -9.52 -25.56 -16.85
N GLY A 525 -10.14 -25.41 -18.02
CA GLY A 525 -9.49 -25.73 -19.30
C GLY A 525 -9.37 -27.20 -19.64
N CYS A 526 -9.95 -28.12 -18.85
CA CYS A 526 -10.07 -29.52 -19.25
C CYS A 526 -10.87 -29.62 -20.56
N LYS A 527 -10.56 -30.66 -21.37
CA LYS A 527 -11.19 -30.83 -22.67
C LYS A 527 -12.64 -31.31 -22.51
N PHE A 528 -13.56 -30.49 -22.95
CA PHE A 528 -14.99 -30.84 -23.16
C PHE A 528 -15.53 -29.92 -24.24
N ASP A 529 -15.79 -30.45 -25.43
CA ASP A 529 -16.21 -29.71 -26.61
C ASP A 529 -17.59 -30.17 -27.11
N TYR A 530 -18.42 -30.64 -26.19
CA TYR A 530 -19.80 -31.08 -26.44
C TYR A 530 -20.81 -30.09 -25.87
N VAL A 531 -21.97 -30.08 -26.46
CA VAL A 531 -23.16 -29.32 -26.00
C VAL A 531 -24.31 -30.30 -25.87
N LEU A 532 -24.88 -30.45 -24.68
CA LEU A 532 -26.11 -31.19 -24.48
C LEU A 532 -27.27 -30.31 -24.93
N VAL A 533 -28.03 -30.77 -25.97
CA VAL A 533 -29.14 -30.02 -26.57
C VAL A 533 -30.47 -30.66 -26.18
N LEU A 534 -31.34 -29.89 -25.57
CA LEU A 534 -32.70 -30.28 -25.21
C LEU A 534 -33.66 -29.83 -26.33
N ALA A 535 -34.07 -30.78 -27.18
CA ALA A 535 -34.98 -30.55 -28.31
C ALA A 535 -36.41 -30.93 -27.91
N GLY A 536 -37.39 -30.05 -28.05
CA GLY A 536 -38.77 -30.36 -27.72
C GLY A 536 -39.67 -29.13 -27.52
N PRO A 537 -40.95 -29.31 -27.22
CA PRO A 537 -41.92 -28.24 -27.15
C PRO A 537 -41.56 -27.07 -26.26
N GLU A 538 -42.08 -25.90 -26.56
CA GLU A 538 -41.95 -24.72 -25.71
C GLU A 538 -42.69 -24.91 -24.37
N GLY A 539 -42.24 -24.24 -23.32
CA GLY A 539 -42.93 -24.20 -22.02
C GLY A 539 -42.72 -25.41 -21.12
N ILE A 540 -41.99 -26.46 -21.53
CA ILE A 540 -41.72 -27.66 -20.69
C ILE A 540 -40.59 -27.44 -19.64
N ARG A 541 -40.13 -26.20 -19.43
CA ARG A 541 -39.10 -25.79 -18.45
C ARG A 541 -37.68 -26.26 -18.78
N LYS A 542 -37.28 -26.33 -20.05
CA LYS A 542 -35.88 -26.66 -20.44
C LYS A 542 -34.87 -25.69 -19.85
N SER A 543 -35.04 -24.39 -20.10
CA SER A 543 -34.16 -23.34 -19.56
C SER A 543 -34.21 -23.23 -18.02
N THR A 544 -35.39 -23.55 -17.42
CA THR A 544 -35.53 -23.57 -15.96
C THR A 544 -34.64 -24.64 -15.32
N LEU A 545 -34.47 -25.81 -15.94
CA LEU A 545 -33.51 -26.82 -15.45
C LEU A 545 -32.10 -26.23 -15.43
N LEU A 546 -31.67 -25.60 -16.53
CA LEU A 546 -30.33 -25.04 -16.67
C LEU A 546 -30.10 -23.89 -15.69
N ASP A 547 -31.06 -23.00 -15.50
CA ASP A 547 -31.04 -21.92 -14.54
C ASP A 547 -30.88 -22.45 -13.10
N ARG A 548 -31.71 -23.44 -12.71
CA ARG A 548 -31.65 -24.05 -11.37
C ARG A 548 -30.32 -24.77 -11.14
N MET A 549 -29.80 -25.49 -12.12
CA MET A 549 -28.52 -26.18 -12.03
C MET A 549 -27.36 -25.18 -12.02
N GLY A 550 -27.41 -24.12 -12.83
CA GLY A 550 -26.38 -23.09 -12.89
C GLY A 550 -26.42 -22.11 -11.72
N ARG A 551 -27.58 -21.99 -11.02
CA ARG A 551 -27.79 -21.04 -9.93
C ARG A 551 -27.39 -19.60 -10.36
N GLN A 552 -26.69 -18.85 -9.52
CA GLN A 552 -26.20 -17.52 -9.83
C GLN A 552 -25.09 -17.47 -10.90
N TRP A 553 -24.57 -18.61 -11.32
CA TRP A 553 -23.55 -18.74 -12.38
C TRP A 553 -24.15 -19.25 -13.69
N PHE A 554 -25.47 -19.18 -13.85
CA PHE A 554 -26.19 -19.42 -15.09
C PHE A 554 -26.21 -18.17 -15.96
N THR A 555 -26.15 -18.35 -17.26
CA THR A 555 -26.44 -17.30 -18.26
C THR A 555 -27.09 -17.88 -19.50
N ASP A 556 -28.13 -17.21 -19.97
CA ASP A 556 -28.82 -17.42 -21.26
C ASP A 556 -28.52 -16.28 -22.27
N SER A 557 -27.75 -15.28 -21.82
CA SER A 557 -27.49 -14.05 -22.56
C SER A 557 -26.18 -14.14 -23.34
N MET A 558 -26.22 -14.71 -24.53
CA MET A 558 -25.12 -14.74 -25.50
C MET A 558 -25.52 -14.13 -26.85
N PRO A 559 -25.59 -12.78 -26.97
CA PRO A 559 -26.01 -12.13 -28.22
C PRO A 559 -24.97 -12.28 -29.35
N ALA A 560 -23.71 -12.60 -29.03
CA ALA A 560 -22.66 -12.86 -30.01
C ALA A 560 -21.83 -14.09 -29.60
N ILE A 561 -21.53 -14.96 -30.56
CA ILE A 561 -20.76 -16.20 -30.33
C ILE A 561 -19.32 -16.05 -30.89
N THR A 562 -18.93 -14.83 -31.25
CA THR A 562 -17.62 -14.54 -31.84
C THR A 562 -17.05 -13.28 -31.25
N GLY A 563 -15.70 -13.19 -31.26
CA GLY A 563 -15.01 -12.00 -30.82
C GLY A 563 -14.65 -11.98 -29.34
N LYS A 564 -14.14 -10.82 -28.90
CA LYS A 564 -13.72 -10.57 -27.53
C LYS A 564 -14.92 -10.52 -26.57
N GLU A 565 -15.99 -9.90 -27.00
CA GLU A 565 -17.22 -9.72 -26.20
C GLU A 565 -17.80 -11.07 -25.74
N ALA A 566 -17.86 -12.06 -26.65
CA ALA A 566 -18.31 -13.41 -26.30
C ALA A 566 -17.43 -14.06 -25.22
N MET A 567 -16.11 -13.82 -25.26
CA MET A 567 -15.18 -14.36 -24.27
C MET A 567 -15.33 -13.66 -22.91
N GLU A 568 -15.62 -12.36 -22.91
CA GLU A 568 -15.84 -11.59 -21.69
C GLU A 568 -17.17 -11.97 -21.03
N GLN A 569 -18.22 -12.20 -21.80
CA GLN A 569 -19.55 -12.55 -21.28
C GLN A 569 -19.63 -13.90 -20.57
N ILE A 570 -18.83 -14.89 -21.00
CA ILE A 570 -18.80 -16.20 -20.33
C ILE A 570 -17.94 -16.22 -19.06
N GLN A 571 -17.21 -15.12 -18.75
CA GLN A 571 -16.48 -15.07 -17.49
C GLN A 571 -17.45 -15.00 -16.31
N GLY A 572 -17.21 -15.82 -15.30
CA GLY A 572 -18.13 -15.94 -14.15
C GLY A 572 -19.37 -16.79 -14.42
N SER A 573 -19.52 -17.39 -15.62
CA SER A 573 -20.60 -18.33 -15.92
C SER A 573 -20.12 -19.78 -15.82
N TRP A 574 -20.94 -20.62 -15.22
CA TRP A 574 -20.72 -22.07 -15.13
C TRP A 574 -21.54 -22.85 -16.15
N ILE A 575 -22.85 -22.57 -16.19
CA ILE A 575 -23.79 -23.13 -17.16
C ILE A 575 -24.17 -22.02 -18.15
N VAL A 576 -23.86 -22.23 -19.43
CA VAL A 576 -24.17 -21.29 -20.50
C VAL A 576 -25.21 -21.90 -21.42
N GLU A 577 -26.38 -21.28 -21.51
CA GLU A 577 -27.43 -21.71 -22.44
C GLU A 577 -27.22 -21.02 -23.79
N LEU A 578 -27.21 -21.87 -24.83
CA LEU A 578 -27.32 -21.46 -26.22
C LEU A 578 -28.79 -21.63 -26.64
N GLY A 579 -29.60 -20.60 -26.41
CA GLY A 579 -31.00 -20.58 -26.77
C GLY A 579 -31.19 -20.48 -28.28
N GLU A 580 -32.35 -20.94 -28.78
CA GLU A 580 -32.75 -20.81 -30.17
C GLU A 580 -31.70 -21.24 -31.22
N LEU A 581 -31.04 -22.38 -30.97
CA LEU A 581 -30.05 -22.93 -31.91
C LEU A 581 -30.52 -22.99 -33.35
N ALA A 582 -31.81 -23.14 -33.56
CA ALA A 582 -32.45 -23.13 -34.87
C ALA A 582 -32.36 -21.78 -35.62
N GLY A 583 -32.26 -20.65 -34.88
CA GLY A 583 -32.12 -19.30 -35.46
C GLY A 583 -30.73 -19.03 -36.05
N LEU A 584 -29.73 -19.84 -35.72
CA LEU A 584 -28.34 -19.62 -36.14
C LEU A 584 -28.16 -19.91 -37.64
N ARG A 585 -27.55 -18.97 -38.37
CA ARG A 585 -27.14 -19.19 -39.75
C ARG A 585 -26.01 -20.22 -39.83
N LYS A 586 -25.84 -20.87 -40.97
CA LYS A 586 -24.80 -21.88 -41.19
C LYS A 586 -23.38 -21.41 -40.82
N ALA A 587 -23.04 -20.14 -41.14
CA ALA A 587 -21.74 -19.57 -40.79
C ALA A 587 -21.58 -19.37 -39.28
N GLU A 588 -22.68 -19.06 -38.59
CA GLU A 588 -22.73 -18.91 -37.14
C GLU A 588 -22.57 -20.26 -36.44
N THR A 589 -23.21 -21.33 -36.98
CA THR A 589 -23.04 -22.70 -36.48
C THR A 589 -21.59 -23.17 -36.50
N GLU A 590 -20.82 -22.88 -37.54
CA GLU A 590 -19.39 -23.21 -37.60
C GLU A 590 -18.58 -22.37 -36.58
N SER A 591 -18.96 -21.11 -36.39
CA SER A 591 -18.35 -20.25 -35.37
C SER A 591 -18.65 -20.76 -33.96
N VAL A 592 -19.90 -21.23 -33.70
CA VAL A 592 -20.26 -21.90 -32.42
C VAL A 592 -19.37 -23.11 -32.18
N LYS A 593 -19.28 -24.01 -33.18
CA LYS A 593 -18.42 -25.21 -33.06
C LYS A 593 -16.96 -24.90 -32.75
N HIS A 594 -16.43 -23.85 -33.34
CA HIS A 594 -15.08 -23.39 -33.04
C HIS A 594 -15.02 -22.81 -31.63
N PHE A 595 -16.00 -21.99 -31.22
CA PHE A 595 -16.03 -21.33 -29.92
C PHE A 595 -16.13 -22.35 -28.78
N ILE A 596 -17.02 -23.33 -28.84
CA ILE A 596 -17.19 -24.35 -27.78
C ILE A 596 -15.96 -25.26 -27.62
N SER A 597 -15.18 -25.44 -28.71
CA SER A 597 -13.99 -26.31 -28.70
C SER A 597 -12.77 -25.70 -28.01
N LYS A 598 -12.82 -24.41 -27.67
CA LYS A 598 -11.71 -23.75 -26.96
C LYS A 598 -11.58 -24.26 -25.54
N ARG A 599 -10.34 -24.44 -25.11
CA ARG A 599 -9.99 -24.82 -23.74
C ARG A 599 -9.67 -23.59 -22.88
N GLU A 600 -9.23 -22.52 -23.52
CA GLU A 600 -8.89 -21.24 -22.91
C GLU A 600 -9.30 -20.09 -23.84
N ASP A 601 -9.64 -18.98 -23.25
CA ASP A 601 -9.86 -17.72 -23.93
C ASP A 601 -8.66 -16.78 -23.69
N ARG A 602 -8.29 -16.01 -24.73
CA ARG A 602 -7.14 -15.11 -24.69
C ARG A 602 -7.61 -13.74 -25.10
N PHE A 603 -7.61 -12.82 -24.16
CA PHE A 603 -7.93 -11.42 -24.44
C PHE A 603 -7.27 -10.49 -23.42
N ARG A 604 -7.25 -9.20 -23.74
CA ARG A 604 -6.83 -8.16 -22.83
C ARG A 604 -8.05 -7.61 -22.11
N VAL A 605 -8.09 -7.74 -20.79
CA VAL A 605 -9.14 -7.15 -19.94
C VAL A 605 -9.20 -5.63 -20.18
N ALA A 606 -10.35 -5.02 -20.07
CA ALA A 606 -10.51 -3.58 -20.23
C ALA A 606 -9.53 -2.85 -19.29
N TYR A 607 -8.79 -1.88 -19.82
CA TYR A 607 -7.70 -1.15 -19.15
C TYR A 607 -6.48 -1.99 -18.71
N GLY A 608 -6.48 -3.30 -18.93
CA GLY A 608 -5.34 -4.17 -18.66
C GLY A 608 -4.15 -3.87 -19.57
N LYS A 609 -2.93 -4.02 -19.07
CA LYS A 609 -1.69 -3.82 -19.84
C LYS A 609 -1.27 -5.04 -20.65
N ARG A 610 -1.70 -6.23 -20.25
CA ARG A 610 -1.28 -7.52 -20.80
C ARG A 610 -2.45 -8.33 -21.35
N VAL A 611 -2.17 -9.21 -22.29
CA VAL A 611 -3.10 -10.28 -22.68
C VAL A 611 -3.04 -11.36 -21.62
N GLU A 612 -4.21 -11.73 -21.11
CA GLU A 612 -4.36 -12.76 -20.10
C GLU A 612 -4.98 -14.03 -20.68
N PHE A 613 -4.77 -15.13 -19.99
CA PHE A 613 -5.25 -16.46 -20.38
C PHE A 613 -6.29 -16.88 -19.35
N PHE A 614 -7.50 -17.16 -19.85
CA PHE A 614 -8.65 -17.58 -19.06
C PHE A 614 -9.02 -19.02 -19.39
N PRO A 615 -8.51 -20.01 -18.63
CA PRO A 615 -8.95 -21.39 -18.80
C PRO A 615 -10.46 -21.50 -18.59
N ARG A 616 -11.16 -22.14 -19.53
CA ARG A 616 -12.62 -22.22 -19.49
C ARG A 616 -13.12 -23.01 -18.29
N ARG A 617 -14.11 -22.44 -17.61
CA ARG A 617 -14.79 -22.99 -16.43
C ARG A 617 -16.24 -23.35 -16.73
N CYS A 618 -16.77 -22.88 -17.85
CA CYS A 618 -18.15 -23.11 -18.27
C CYS A 618 -18.32 -24.37 -19.14
N VAL A 619 -19.53 -24.87 -19.13
CA VAL A 619 -20.06 -25.82 -20.12
C VAL A 619 -21.25 -25.22 -20.85
N PHE A 620 -21.49 -25.69 -22.07
CA PHE A 620 -22.55 -25.19 -22.92
C PHE A 620 -23.70 -26.19 -23.02
N PHE A 621 -24.91 -25.71 -22.86
CA PHE A 621 -26.15 -26.44 -23.11
C PHE A 621 -26.92 -25.73 -24.21
N GLY A 622 -27.70 -26.48 -24.98
CA GLY A 622 -28.55 -25.93 -26.03
C GLY A 622 -30.00 -26.19 -25.75
N THR A 623 -30.86 -25.26 -26.13
CA THR A 623 -32.30 -25.48 -26.16
C THR A 623 -32.87 -25.14 -27.55
N THR A 624 -33.82 -25.92 -28.01
CA THR A 624 -34.54 -25.67 -29.27
C THR A 624 -35.94 -26.22 -29.21
N ASN A 625 -36.83 -25.59 -29.96
CA ASN A 625 -38.20 -26.04 -30.16
C ASN A 625 -38.40 -26.66 -31.55
N GLU A 626 -37.38 -26.55 -32.45
CA GLU A 626 -37.43 -27.07 -33.79
C GLU A 626 -36.81 -28.46 -33.86
N ALA A 627 -37.43 -29.36 -34.63
CA ALA A 627 -36.93 -30.72 -34.85
C ALA A 627 -35.69 -30.71 -35.74
N ASP A 628 -35.65 -29.91 -36.79
CA ASP A 628 -34.60 -29.86 -37.80
C ASP A 628 -33.74 -28.61 -37.64
N PHE A 629 -32.84 -28.57 -36.66
CA PHE A 629 -32.02 -27.39 -36.33
C PHE A 629 -30.53 -27.52 -36.71
N LEU A 630 -30.06 -28.75 -37.06
CA LEU A 630 -28.67 -28.98 -37.46
C LEU A 630 -28.47 -28.68 -38.94
N ARG A 631 -27.84 -27.52 -39.25
CA ARG A 631 -27.66 -27.04 -40.64
C ARG A 631 -26.41 -27.50 -41.36
N SER A 632 -25.50 -28.18 -40.69
CA SER A 632 -24.21 -28.64 -41.26
C SER A 632 -24.16 -30.17 -41.25
N ALA A 633 -23.77 -30.76 -42.34
CA ALA A 633 -23.56 -32.22 -42.41
C ALA A 633 -22.23 -32.67 -41.70
N THR A 634 -21.41 -31.75 -41.26
CA THR A 634 -20.09 -32.06 -40.64
C THR A 634 -19.96 -31.41 -39.28
N GLY A 635 -19.24 -32.08 -38.38
CA GLY A 635 -18.93 -31.52 -37.04
C GLY A 635 -20.06 -31.56 -36.03
N ASN A 636 -21.18 -32.20 -36.35
CA ASN A 636 -22.38 -32.35 -35.49
C ASN A 636 -22.11 -33.23 -34.26
N ARG A 637 -21.05 -34.01 -34.26
CA ARG A 637 -20.65 -34.86 -33.14
C ARG A 637 -20.52 -34.12 -31.79
N ARG A 638 -20.44 -32.76 -31.84
CA ARG A 638 -20.41 -31.93 -30.67
C ARG A 638 -21.75 -31.71 -30.00
N PHE A 639 -22.84 -31.92 -30.73
CA PHE A 639 -24.18 -31.74 -30.23
C PHE A 639 -24.78 -33.09 -29.80
N TRP A 640 -24.90 -33.28 -28.49
CA TRP A 640 -25.60 -34.41 -27.91
C TRP A 640 -27.07 -34.04 -27.77
N VAL A 641 -27.88 -34.45 -28.70
CA VAL A 641 -29.31 -34.10 -28.78
C VAL A 641 -30.13 -35.10 -27.99
N VAL A 642 -31.03 -34.56 -27.15
CA VAL A 642 -32.01 -35.35 -26.41
C VAL A 642 -33.39 -34.83 -26.71
N ASP A 643 -34.25 -35.69 -27.26
CA ASP A 643 -35.64 -35.39 -27.54
C ASP A 643 -36.46 -35.38 -26.25
N CYS A 644 -37.11 -34.23 -26.00
CA CYS A 644 -37.97 -33.98 -24.84
C CYS A 644 -39.43 -34.12 -25.30
N HIS A 645 -40.10 -35.17 -24.82
CA HIS A 645 -41.46 -35.51 -25.28
C HIS A 645 -42.58 -35.08 -24.32
N ALA A 646 -42.22 -34.37 -23.24
CA ALA A 646 -43.18 -33.78 -22.33
C ALA A 646 -44.03 -32.73 -23.08
N ASP A 647 -45.35 -32.80 -22.99
CA ASP A 647 -46.31 -31.85 -23.56
C ASP A 647 -46.63 -30.69 -22.62
N ARG A 648 -46.22 -30.84 -21.34
CA ARG A 648 -46.38 -29.84 -20.25
C ARG A 648 -45.29 -30.07 -19.21
N PRO A 649 -45.04 -29.09 -18.32
CA PRO A 649 -44.14 -29.29 -17.19
C PRO A 649 -44.51 -30.51 -16.35
N THR A 650 -43.56 -31.33 -16.02
CA THR A 650 -43.73 -32.43 -15.07
C THR A 650 -43.62 -31.94 -13.61
N ASP A 651 -44.13 -32.75 -12.68
CA ASP A 651 -44.02 -32.47 -11.24
C ASP A 651 -42.65 -32.89 -10.67
N TYR A 652 -41.59 -32.97 -11.50
CA TYR A 652 -40.25 -33.30 -11.05
C TYR A 652 -39.76 -32.26 -10.07
N PRO A 653 -39.40 -32.66 -8.83
CA PRO A 653 -38.92 -31.70 -7.82
C PRO A 653 -37.53 -31.17 -8.23
N LEU A 654 -37.44 -29.88 -8.43
CA LEU A 654 -36.18 -29.18 -8.78
C LEU A 654 -35.95 -28.07 -7.76
N ASP A 655 -35.99 -28.45 -6.48
CA ASP A 655 -35.62 -27.59 -5.35
C ASP A 655 -34.09 -27.60 -5.13
N ASP A 656 -33.63 -26.75 -4.21
CA ASP A 656 -32.19 -26.60 -3.91
C ASP A 656 -31.56 -27.88 -3.38
N GLU A 657 -32.32 -28.72 -2.64
CA GLU A 657 -31.84 -30.00 -2.11
C GLU A 657 -31.64 -31.00 -3.25
N ARG A 658 -32.58 -31.10 -4.17
CA ARG A 658 -32.48 -32.00 -5.34
C ARG A 658 -31.31 -31.57 -6.25
N VAL A 659 -31.16 -30.26 -6.50
CA VAL A 659 -30.04 -29.70 -7.28
C VAL A 659 -28.71 -30.04 -6.60
N ALA A 660 -28.61 -29.89 -5.28
CA ALA A 660 -27.40 -30.26 -4.52
C ALA A 660 -27.08 -31.76 -4.65
N GLN A 661 -28.09 -32.66 -4.60
CA GLN A 661 -27.87 -34.09 -4.77
C GLN A 661 -27.39 -34.44 -6.20
N LEU A 662 -27.94 -33.80 -7.21
CA LEU A 662 -27.50 -33.98 -8.61
C LEU A 662 -26.03 -33.55 -8.78
N TRP A 663 -25.64 -32.43 -8.17
CA TRP A 663 -24.26 -31.99 -8.23
C TRP A 663 -23.32 -32.85 -7.39
N ALA A 664 -23.78 -33.33 -6.25
CA ALA A 664 -22.99 -34.27 -5.41
C ALA A 664 -22.75 -35.61 -6.15
N GLU A 665 -23.77 -36.12 -6.87
CA GLU A 665 -23.61 -37.30 -7.74
C GLU A 665 -22.64 -37.01 -8.89
N ALA A 666 -22.77 -35.86 -9.57
CA ALA A 666 -21.86 -35.46 -10.64
C ALA A 666 -20.41 -35.33 -10.16
N LYS A 667 -20.19 -34.77 -8.93
CA LYS A 667 -18.89 -34.68 -8.31
C LYS A 667 -18.33 -36.08 -8.01
N HIS A 668 -19.14 -36.97 -7.46
CA HIS A 668 -18.74 -38.34 -7.19
C HIS A 668 -18.31 -39.04 -8.51
N ARG A 669 -19.07 -38.90 -9.61
CA ARG A 669 -18.70 -39.47 -10.92
C ARG A 669 -17.39 -38.89 -11.44
N TYR A 670 -17.15 -37.57 -11.27
CA TYR A 670 -15.90 -36.93 -11.61
C TYR A 670 -14.71 -37.50 -10.79
N GLU A 671 -14.87 -37.71 -9.50
CA GLU A 671 -13.86 -38.28 -8.59
C GLU A 671 -13.57 -39.74 -8.92
N GLN A 672 -14.57 -40.49 -9.40
CA GLN A 672 -14.41 -41.84 -9.90
C GLN A 672 -13.71 -41.90 -11.29
N GLY A 673 -13.39 -40.75 -11.89
CA GLY A 673 -12.71 -40.68 -13.18
C GLY A 673 -13.63 -40.90 -14.38
N GLU A 674 -14.91 -40.57 -14.30
CA GLU A 674 -15.85 -40.62 -15.44
C GLU A 674 -15.26 -39.98 -16.69
N VAL A 675 -15.24 -40.71 -17.76
CA VAL A 675 -14.76 -40.28 -19.08
C VAL A 675 -15.76 -39.33 -19.71
N LEU A 676 -15.32 -38.14 -20.15
CA LEU A 676 -16.18 -37.06 -20.62
C LEU A 676 -16.48 -37.13 -22.15
N TYR A 677 -16.33 -38.28 -22.77
CA TYR A 677 -16.69 -38.53 -24.17
C TYR A 677 -17.48 -39.85 -24.26
N LEU A 678 -18.18 -40.05 -25.36
CA LEU A 678 -18.96 -41.29 -25.59
C LEU A 678 -18.05 -42.43 -26.07
N PRO A 679 -18.29 -43.65 -25.63
CA PRO A 679 -17.70 -44.83 -26.27
C PRO A 679 -18.28 -45.06 -27.66
N ASP A 680 -17.61 -45.86 -28.50
CA ASP A 680 -17.88 -46.01 -29.93
C ASP A 680 -19.32 -46.44 -30.24
N ASP A 681 -19.92 -47.31 -29.45
CA ASP A 681 -21.30 -47.78 -29.57
C ASP A 681 -22.32 -46.65 -29.35
N LEU A 682 -22.10 -45.81 -28.35
CA LEU A 682 -22.94 -44.64 -28.06
C LEU A 682 -22.67 -43.47 -29.03
N GLU A 683 -21.44 -43.36 -29.59
CA GLU A 683 -21.18 -42.42 -30.67
C GLU A 683 -22.02 -42.77 -31.95
N ALA A 684 -22.27 -44.05 -32.21
CA ALA A 684 -23.15 -44.45 -33.31
C ALA A 684 -24.58 -44.02 -33.06
N ALA A 685 -25.13 -44.28 -31.85
CA ALA A 685 -26.47 -43.81 -31.46
C ALA A 685 -26.57 -42.26 -31.51
N ALA A 686 -25.52 -41.55 -31.08
CA ALA A 686 -25.47 -40.10 -31.18
C ALA A 686 -25.59 -39.60 -32.62
N ARG A 687 -24.93 -40.26 -33.56
CA ARG A 687 -25.01 -39.93 -35.00
C ARG A 687 -26.41 -40.15 -35.55
N ASP A 688 -27.05 -41.23 -35.21
CA ASP A 688 -28.42 -41.51 -35.66
C ASP A 688 -29.40 -40.41 -35.20
N VAL A 689 -29.28 -39.99 -33.97
CA VAL A 689 -30.09 -38.86 -33.43
C VAL A 689 -29.73 -37.55 -34.14
N GLN A 690 -28.42 -37.25 -34.34
CA GLN A 690 -27.99 -36.03 -35.04
C GLN A 690 -28.49 -36.02 -36.51
N ASP A 691 -28.51 -37.16 -37.19
CA ASP A 691 -28.99 -37.27 -38.58
C ASP A 691 -30.52 -37.08 -38.63
N ALA A 692 -31.27 -37.48 -37.61
CA ALA A 692 -32.69 -37.23 -37.49
C ALA A 692 -33.01 -35.73 -37.37
N HIS A 693 -32.13 -34.93 -36.73
CA HIS A 693 -32.27 -33.49 -36.56
C HIS A 693 -31.55 -32.63 -37.61
N LEU A 694 -31.02 -33.25 -38.63
CA LEU A 694 -30.37 -32.54 -39.74
C LEU A 694 -31.43 -31.87 -40.61
N GLU A 695 -31.31 -30.56 -40.82
CA GLU A 695 -32.19 -29.81 -41.74
C GLU A 695 -32.14 -30.47 -43.13
N ARG A 696 -33.28 -31.04 -43.53
CA ARG A 696 -33.41 -31.67 -44.84
C ARG A 696 -33.71 -30.59 -45.86
N ASP A 697 -32.95 -30.62 -46.92
CA ASP A 697 -33.20 -29.76 -48.07
C ASP A 697 -34.49 -30.23 -48.72
N GLU A 698 -35.52 -29.36 -48.78
CA GLU A 698 -36.83 -29.67 -49.39
C GLU A 698 -36.69 -30.25 -50.80
N ARG A 699 -35.62 -29.93 -51.49
CA ARG A 699 -35.30 -30.48 -52.81
C ARG A 699 -34.86 -31.95 -52.78
N ASN A 700 -34.57 -32.54 -51.59
CA ASN A 700 -34.27 -33.98 -51.50
C ASN A 700 -35.34 -34.85 -52.01
N GLY A 701 -36.60 -34.55 -51.69
CA GLY A 701 -37.76 -35.27 -52.20
C GLY A 701 -37.87 -35.23 -53.73
N LEU A 702 -37.77 -34.01 -54.28
CA LEU A 702 -37.78 -33.78 -55.73
C LEU A 702 -36.62 -34.51 -56.45
N VAL A 703 -35.45 -34.44 -55.92
CA VAL A 703 -34.26 -35.11 -56.48
C VAL A 703 -34.42 -36.65 -56.36
N GLY A 704 -34.89 -37.13 -55.20
CA GLY A 704 -35.15 -38.54 -54.99
C GLY A 704 -36.16 -39.09 -56.01
N GLU A 705 -37.29 -38.44 -56.18
CA GLU A 705 -38.35 -38.79 -57.17
C GLU A 705 -37.73 -38.74 -58.59
N TYR A 706 -37.00 -37.69 -58.95
CA TYR A 706 -36.33 -37.58 -60.23
C TYR A 706 -35.33 -38.75 -60.47
N LEU A 707 -34.63 -39.21 -59.49
CA LEU A 707 -33.62 -40.27 -59.56
C LEU A 707 -34.24 -41.68 -59.71
N GLU A 708 -35.40 -41.89 -59.09
CA GLU A 708 -36.16 -43.15 -59.14
C GLU A 708 -37.03 -43.25 -60.38
N ARG A 709 -37.26 -42.14 -61.07
CA ARG A 709 -38.11 -42.15 -62.30
C ARG A 709 -37.40 -42.96 -63.40
N LEU A 710 -38.12 -43.93 -63.99
CA LEU A 710 -37.59 -44.75 -65.05
C LEU A 710 -37.48 -43.89 -66.32
N LEU A 711 -36.46 -44.13 -67.10
CA LEU A 711 -36.13 -43.42 -68.35
C LEU A 711 -36.53 -44.24 -69.60
N PRO A 712 -36.83 -43.57 -70.71
CA PRO A 712 -37.06 -44.26 -71.94
C PRO A 712 -35.76 -44.76 -72.56
N ASP A 713 -35.81 -45.79 -73.42
CA ASP A 713 -34.60 -46.43 -74.03
C ASP A 713 -33.75 -45.42 -74.82
N ASN A 714 -34.36 -44.43 -75.46
CA ASN A 714 -33.73 -43.40 -76.29
C ASN A 714 -33.20 -42.17 -75.48
N TRP A 715 -33.24 -42.20 -74.12
CA TRP A 715 -32.85 -41.07 -73.25
C TRP A 715 -31.47 -40.46 -73.62
N GLY A 716 -30.48 -41.30 -73.96
CA GLY A 716 -29.16 -40.82 -74.30
C GLY A 716 -29.05 -39.97 -75.57
N GLY A 717 -30.05 -40.14 -76.54
CA GLY A 717 -30.09 -39.36 -77.76
C GLY A 717 -31.02 -38.13 -77.72
N MET A 718 -31.71 -37.88 -76.57
CA MET A 718 -32.63 -36.77 -76.44
C MET A 718 -31.83 -35.52 -76.07
N ASP A 719 -32.18 -34.34 -76.63
CA ASP A 719 -31.72 -33.05 -76.28
C ASP A 719 -32.39 -32.55 -74.99
N LEU A 720 -31.95 -31.46 -74.41
CA LEU A 720 -32.47 -30.94 -73.13
C LEU A 720 -33.94 -30.55 -73.19
N PRO A 721 -34.45 -29.87 -74.23
CA PRO A 721 -35.91 -29.59 -74.35
C PRO A 721 -36.73 -30.88 -74.39
N ALA A 722 -36.31 -31.86 -75.14
CA ALA A 722 -37.01 -33.13 -75.26
C ALA A 722 -37.04 -33.90 -73.92
N ARG A 723 -35.96 -33.92 -73.17
CA ARG A 723 -35.86 -34.50 -71.80
C ARG A 723 -36.80 -33.78 -70.81
N ARG A 724 -36.82 -32.47 -70.85
CA ARG A 724 -37.71 -31.67 -69.98
C ARG A 724 -39.20 -31.92 -70.37
N ALA A 725 -39.53 -31.93 -71.62
CA ALA A 725 -40.87 -32.22 -72.08
C ALA A 725 -41.37 -33.63 -71.65
N TRP A 726 -40.50 -34.62 -71.81
CA TRP A 726 -40.77 -35.99 -71.39
C TRP A 726 -40.89 -36.08 -69.83
N LEU A 727 -40.09 -35.36 -69.02
CA LEU A 727 -40.20 -35.32 -67.58
C LEU A 727 -41.41 -34.55 -67.07
N ALA A 728 -41.89 -33.57 -67.79
CA ALA A 728 -43.04 -32.74 -67.43
C ALA A 728 -44.37 -33.50 -67.63
N ASP A 729 -44.42 -34.49 -68.51
CA ASP A 729 -45.61 -35.32 -68.77
C ASP A 729 -45.62 -36.49 -67.75
N GLY A 730 -46.58 -36.41 -66.81
CA GLY A 730 -46.77 -37.43 -65.77
C GLY A 730 -47.26 -38.78 -66.29
N GLY A 731 -47.79 -38.85 -67.58
CA GLY A 731 -48.22 -40.08 -68.19
C GLY A 731 -47.13 -40.91 -68.84
N ASN A 732 -45.94 -40.37 -68.99
CA ASN A 732 -44.77 -41.08 -69.59
C ASN A 732 -44.23 -42.15 -68.66
N VAL A 733 -44.18 -43.39 -69.11
CA VAL A 733 -43.59 -44.56 -68.41
C VAL A 733 -42.29 -44.98 -69.09
N GLY A 734 -41.16 -44.91 -68.36
CA GLY A 734 -39.83 -45.38 -68.81
C GLY A 734 -39.65 -46.85 -68.50
N THR A 735 -38.59 -47.46 -69.15
CA THR A 735 -38.23 -48.88 -69.03
C THR A 735 -36.89 -49.06 -68.31
N ARG A 736 -36.04 -48.05 -68.30
CA ARG A 736 -34.66 -48.13 -67.75
C ARG A 736 -34.50 -47.36 -66.46
N ARG A 737 -33.84 -48.00 -65.56
CA ARG A 737 -33.43 -47.34 -64.32
C ARG A 737 -32.26 -46.38 -64.55
N ARG A 738 -32.20 -45.23 -63.81
CA ARG A 738 -31.09 -44.32 -63.89
C ARG A 738 -29.89 -44.90 -63.12
N GLU A 739 -28.79 -45.10 -63.80
CA GLU A 739 -27.54 -45.68 -63.23
C GLU A 739 -26.59 -44.61 -62.82
N ARG A 740 -26.60 -43.43 -63.41
CA ARG A 740 -25.71 -42.32 -63.19
C ARG A 740 -26.42 -40.98 -63.34
N VAL A 741 -25.92 -39.98 -62.65
CA VAL A 741 -26.36 -38.61 -62.72
C VAL A 741 -25.22 -37.62 -62.41
N CYS A 742 -25.32 -36.40 -62.91
CA CYS A 742 -24.45 -35.28 -62.52
C CYS A 742 -25.24 -34.11 -62.01
N VAL A 743 -24.56 -33.19 -61.28
CA VAL A 743 -25.17 -31.99 -60.70
C VAL A 743 -25.81 -31.10 -61.77
N ALA A 744 -25.18 -30.92 -62.93
CA ALA A 744 -25.74 -30.11 -64.01
C ALA A 744 -27.02 -30.74 -64.59
N GLU A 745 -27.12 -32.05 -64.62
CA GLU A 745 -28.29 -32.82 -65.06
C GLU A 745 -29.50 -32.56 -64.14
N ILE A 746 -29.32 -32.66 -62.80
CA ILE A 746 -30.36 -32.32 -61.81
C ILE A 746 -30.74 -30.87 -61.93
N TRP A 747 -29.81 -29.99 -62.09
CA TRP A 747 -30.08 -28.55 -62.22
C TRP A 747 -30.94 -28.25 -63.44
N ALA A 748 -30.58 -28.83 -64.55
CA ALA A 748 -31.24 -28.56 -65.79
C ALA A 748 -32.56 -29.36 -65.96
N GLU A 749 -32.58 -30.66 -65.62
CA GLU A 749 -33.70 -31.54 -65.93
C GLU A 749 -34.70 -31.60 -64.78
N CYS A 750 -34.22 -31.72 -63.53
CA CYS A 750 -35.14 -31.82 -62.38
C CYS A 750 -35.65 -30.42 -61.96
N PHE A 751 -34.72 -29.40 -61.84
CA PHE A 751 -35.14 -28.08 -61.41
C PHE A 751 -35.54 -27.16 -62.58
N GLY A 752 -35.43 -27.59 -63.80
CA GLY A 752 -35.82 -26.81 -64.99
C GLY A 752 -35.05 -25.54 -65.23
N ARG A 753 -33.85 -25.37 -64.58
CA ARG A 753 -33.03 -24.15 -64.60
C ARG A 753 -31.98 -24.20 -65.71
N ASP A 754 -31.47 -23.01 -66.12
CA ASP A 754 -30.42 -22.92 -67.10
C ASP A 754 -29.05 -23.33 -66.49
N VAL A 755 -28.31 -24.20 -67.16
CA VAL A 755 -26.99 -24.71 -66.71
C VAL A 755 -25.95 -23.60 -66.60
N THR A 756 -26.09 -22.55 -67.45
CA THR A 756 -25.19 -21.40 -67.42
C THR A 756 -25.33 -20.56 -66.16
N MET A 757 -26.46 -20.67 -65.49
CA MET A 757 -26.78 -19.94 -64.26
C MET A 757 -26.39 -20.68 -62.96
N ILE A 758 -25.85 -21.88 -63.07
CA ILE A 758 -25.43 -22.62 -61.89
C ILE A 758 -24.21 -21.98 -61.21
N SER A 759 -24.42 -21.50 -60.00
CA SER A 759 -23.32 -21.01 -59.19
C SER A 759 -22.53 -22.13 -58.55
N ARG A 760 -21.32 -21.84 -58.13
CA ARG A 760 -20.50 -22.80 -57.34
C ARG A 760 -21.24 -23.28 -56.07
N ARG A 761 -22.04 -22.42 -55.47
CA ARG A 761 -22.85 -22.75 -54.30
C ARG A 761 -23.95 -23.73 -54.62
N ASP A 762 -24.71 -23.48 -55.69
CA ASP A 762 -25.76 -24.40 -56.13
C ASP A 762 -25.22 -25.78 -56.47
N GLY A 763 -24.05 -25.83 -57.11
CA GLY A 763 -23.38 -27.09 -57.44
C GLY A 763 -22.96 -27.91 -56.21
N ILE A 764 -22.56 -27.19 -55.13
CA ILE A 764 -22.18 -27.81 -53.84
C ILE A 764 -23.48 -28.33 -53.15
N GLU A 765 -24.57 -27.56 -53.17
CA GLU A 765 -25.85 -27.93 -52.55
C GLU A 765 -26.48 -29.16 -53.22
N VAL A 766 -26.58 -29.17 -54.53
CA VAL A 766 -27.10 -30.33 -55.29
C VAL A 766 -26.20 -31.55 -55.11
N GLY A 767 -24.87 -31.34 -55.10
CA GLY A 767 -23.92 -32.42 -54.79
C GLY A 767 -24.05 -32.96 -53.36
N ARG A 768 -24.52 -32.14 -52.40
CA ARG A 768 -24.82 -32.57 -51.04
C ARG A 768 -26.08 -33.42 -51.02
N ILE A 769 -27.17 -32.99 -51.71
CA ILE A 769 -28.41 -33.76 -51.87
C ILE A 769 -28.10 -35.15 -52.40
N LEU A 770 -27.29 -35.25 -53.48
CA LEU A 770 -26.93 -36.53 -54.06
C LEU A 770 -26.15 -37.46 -53.09
N ARG A 771 -25.32 -36.89 -52.26
CA ARG A 771 -24.56 -37.67 -51.26
C ARG A 771 -25.42 -38.09 -50.05
N SER A 772 -26.51 -37.38 -49.76
CA SER A 772 -27.44 -37.74 -48.69
C SER A 772 -28.44 -38.81 -49.07
N LEU A 773 -28.63 -39.05 -50.38
CA LEU A 773 -29.51 -40.07 -50.88
C LEU A 773 -28.82 -41.46 -50.88
N ARG A 774 -29.44 -42.42 -50.18
CA ARG A 774 -28.92 -43.79 -50.09
C ARG A 774 -28.82 -44.41 -51.48
N GLY A 775 -27.72 -45.11 -51.72
CA GLY A 775 -27.52 -45.82 -53.00
C GLY A 775 -26.87 -44.97 -54.11
N TRP A 776 -26.45 -43.73 -53.82
CA TRP A 776 -25.72 -42.89 -54.79
C TRP A 776 -24.32 -42.53 -54.30
N GLU A 777 -23.28 -42.83 -55.11
CA GLU A 777 -21.88 -42.54 -54.75
C GLU A 777 -21.14 -41.84 -55.87
N MET A 778 -20.31 -40.89 -55.54
CA MET A 778 -19.46 -40.15 -56.49
C MET A 778 -18.28 -41.04 -56.97
N THR A 779 -18.25 -41.38 -58.27
CA THR A 779 -17.27 -42.30 -58.81
C THR A 779 -16.16 -41.61 -59.61
N GLY A 780 -16.24 -40.32 -59.85
CA GLY A 780 -15.19 -39.57 -60.54
C GLY A 780 -15.72 -38.49 -61.47
N THR A 781 -14.85 -38.02 -62.40
CA THR A 781 -15.25 -37.00 -63.41
C THR A 781 -15.27 -37.60 -64.78
N ARG A 782 -16.41 -37.46 -65.48
CA ARG A 782 -16.57 -37.94 -66.88
C ARG A 782 -17.19 -36.86 -67.76
N ARG A 783 -17.04 -36.98 -69.06
CA ARG A 783 -17.71 -36.07 -70.00
C ARG A 783 -19.14 -36.57 -70.25
N VAL A 784 -20.08 -35.71 -70.00
CA VAL A 784 -21.49 -35.97 -70.26
C VAL A 784 -21.92 -35.20 -71.50
N ALA A 785 -22.63 -35.84 -72.41
CA ALA A 785 -22.89 -35.27 -73.76
C ALA A 785 -23.50 -33.85 -73.73
N LEU A 786 -24.49 -33.58 -72.89
CA LEU A 786 -25.17 -32.29 -72.78
C LEU A 786 -24.53 -31.30 -71.80
N TYR A 787 -23.70 -31.77 -70.93
CA TYR A 787 -23.24 -30.99 -69.74
C TYR A 787 -21.71 -30.87 -69.63
N GLY A 788 -20.96 -31.38 -70.59
CA GLY A 788 -19.49 -31.29 -70.55
C GLY A 788 -18.84 -32.19 -69.49
N ALA A 789 -17.68 -31.80 -69.00
CA ALA A 789 -16.99 -32.55 -67.94
C ALA A 789 -17.63 -32.33 -66.57
N GLN A 790 -18.20 -33.39 -66.01
CA GLN A 790 -18.98 -33.35 -64.75
C GLN A 790 -18.52 -34.43 -63.78
N LYS A 791 -18.69 -34.15 -62.48
CA LYS A 791 -18.60 -35.17 -61.43
C LYS A 791 -19.83 -36.08 -61.54
N ILE A 792 -19.61 -37.37 -61.62
CA ILE A 792 -20.63 -38.36 -61.80
C ILE A 792 -20.91 -39.05 -60.47
N TYR A 793 -22.20 -39.22 -60.21
CA TYR A 793 -22.71 -40.04 -59.13
C TYR A 793 -23.35 -41.28 -59.79
N GLU A 794 -22.92 -42.45 -59.34
CA GLU A 794 -23.43 -43.75 -59.83
C GLU A 794 -24.24 -44.44 -58.73
N ARG A 795 -25.30 -45.15 -59.15
CA ARG A 795 -26.07 -45.97 -58.27
C ARG A 795 -25.31 -47.16 -57.82
N ARG A 796 -25.26 -47.40 -56.52
CA ARG A 796 -24.76 -48.68 -55.99
C ARG A 796 -25.98 -49.51 -55.54
N GLU A 797 -25.96 -50.85 -55.73
CA GLU A 797 -26.95 -51.81 -55.27
C GLU A 797 -26.96 -51.91 -53.73
#